data_7f3bd1b5f58a61c9ffb3f5ccccda1a29
#
_entry.id   7f3bd1b5f58a61c9ffb3f5ccccda1a29
#
_cell.length_a   1.000
_cell.length_b   1.000
_cell.length_c   1.000
_cell.angle_alpha   90.00
_cell.angle_beta   90.00
_cell.angle_gamma   90.00
#
_symmetry.space_group_name_H-M   'P 1'
#
loop_
_entity.id
_entity.type
_entity.pdbx_description
1 polymer ?
#
loop_
_entity_poly.entity_id
_entity_poly.type
_entity_poly.pdbx_seq_one_letter_code
_entity_poly.pdbx_strand_id
1 'polypeptide(L)'
;MVRKLIFLTAFSLLLTYGVEAAGKGFAIVVDQSTYTACKAEIDAYSTLLEREGFSPSLLSGEWKQPDELRQQLHHLYLHHQLEGAILIGQIPVPMIRDAQHLTSAFKMDQERFPKRDSSVPSDRFYDDFDLRFDDLGSDEEEPLLHYYSLRGDSPQYIQSDIYSGRLKPTRQGEEGYQQIRSYFRKLLLEREQQNPLDVVVAYTGEGSFSNSLTAWRNQGMMMREQIPAAFRNKSSAKFLFFNMYPYMKELVTEQLRRMDLDLMLFHEHGTPDRQYLTALPHTKESEEQMEAGRRLFRQALRRAGDVQQQEKLKQTWMELYRIDTLWFAGADDPKQRVADSLLDLQTGIVLDDVPLISPNARMVIFDACYNGDFREERYIAGEYIFADGKTLATFANSVNVLQDKSSTDLLGLLGLGFRIGEWAREINILESHIIGDPTFRFAGDVADQVDLRTTDTAYWLALYNKADHPDLKGLALHKLSDLGYPGMAEFLTKAYNESPYYSVRLQAFLLLQLYGGDHFAQLLEKSINDPYEFIRRKSVYAMGAIGSDHFIPYLVKIYLDNYLDERVHFNVTFTFDRMDFDAMEAEMKRQLDQNISYPDKEKVWEEFQHIFASRKRIAAMANDVTNREKPLKSRISAARMLRNNNYHKQV
;
A
#
# COMPACT_ATOMS: atom_id res chain seq x y z
N MET A 1 -34.37 -85.58 16.66
CA MET A 1 -34.90 -84.22 16.68
C MET A 1 -33.77 -83.32 16.30
N VAL A 2 -33.75 -82.93 15.04
CA VAL A 2 -32.69 -82.11 14.45
C VAL A 2 -33.27 -80.69 14.16
N ARG A 3 -32.79 -79.71 14.87
CA ARG A 3 -33.12 -78.31 14.56
C ARG A 3 -32.10 -77.75 13.58
N LYS A 4 -32.55 -77.36 12.36
CA LYS A 4 -31.81 -76.64 11.36
C LYS A 4 -31.65 -75.16 11.76
N LEU A 5 -30.43 -74.66 11.88
CA LEU A 5 -30.09 -73.26 12.00
C LEU A 5 -29.94 -72.74 10.59
N ILE A 6 -30.72 -71.73 10.24
CA ILE A 6 -30.60 -70.93 8.99
C ILE A 6 -29.79 -69.69 9.32
N PHE A 7 -28.59 -69.58 8.72
CA PHE A 7 -27.78 -68.34 8.70
C PHE A 7 -28.28 -67.42 7.61
N LEU A 8 -28.80 -66.24 7.99
CA LEU A 8 -29.03 -65.11 7.10
C LEU A 8 -27.76 -64.26 7.10
N THR A 9 -27.03 -64.28 5.98
CA THR A 9 -25.97 -63.32 5.69
C THR A 9 -26.60 -62.04 5.12
N ALA A 10 -26.66 -60.99 5.93
CA ALA A 10 -26.99 -59.65 5.47
C ALA A 10 -25.73 -59.03 4.80
N PHE A 11 -25.82 -58.82 3.48
CA PHE A 11 -24.83 -58.12 2.71
C PHE A 11 -25.11 -56.62 2.87
N SER A 12 -24.38 -55.96 3.78
CA SER A 12 -24.41 -54.49 3.89
C SER A 12 -23.61 -53.88 2.74
N LEU A 13 -24.32 -53.35 1.72
CA LEU A 13 -23.72 -52.43 0.76
C LEU A 13 -23.41 -51.12 1.49
N LEU A 14 -22.16 -50.90 1.83
CA LEU A 14 -21.63 -49.59 2.18
C LEU A 14 -21.55 -48.77 0.87
N LEU A 15 -22.57 -47.98 0.61
CA LEU A 15 -22.48 -46.86 -0.30
C LEU A 15 -21.53 -45.85 0.35
N THR A 16 -20.25 -45.85 -0.03
CA THR A 16 -19.34 -44.77 0.16
C THR A 16 -19.82 -43.63 -0.77
N TYR A 17 -20.61 -42.71 -0.24
CA TYR A 17 -20.73 -41.43 -0.84
C TYR A 17 -19.33 -40.80 -0.73
N GLY A 18 -18.61 -40.76 -1.84
CA GLY A 18 -17.49 -39.88 -2.00
C GLY A 18 -18.03 -38.47 -1.78
N VAL A 19 -17.68 -37.86 -0.67
CA VAL A 19 -17.77 -36.41 -0.54
C VAL A 19 -16.72 -35.91 -1.53
N GLU A 20 -17.15 -35.58 -2.76
CA GLU A 20 -16.34 -34.69 -3.61
C GLU A 20 -16.03 -33.49 -2.73
N ALA A 21 -14.76 -33.24 -2.49
CA ALA A 21 -14.33 -32.04 -1.81
C ALA A 21 -14.92 -30.88 -2.61
N ALA A 22 -15.89 -30.17 -2.03
CA ALA A 22 -16.50 -29.02 -2.69
C ALA A 22 -15.36 -28.07 -3.08
N GLY A 23 -15.24 -27.78 -4.38
CA GLY A 23 -14.20 -26.91 -4.91
C GLY A 23 -14.26 -25.53 -4.24
N LYS A 24 -13.13 -24.83 -4.21
CA LYS A 24 -13.06 -23.46 -3.70
C LYS A 24 -13.99 -22.54 -4.52
N GLY A 25 -14.98 -21.90 -3.91
CA GLY A 25 -15.89 -20.98 -4.61
C GLY A 25 -15.17 -19.75 -5.14
N PHE A 26 -15.50 -19.31 -6.34
CA PHE A 26 -15.00 -18.05 -6.91
C PHE A 26 -16.08 -17.31 -7.68
N ALA A 27 -16.30 -16.01 -7.43
CA ALA A 27 -17.33 -15.23 -8.11
C ALA A 27 -16.75 -14.46 -9.30
N ILE A 28 -17.36 -14.65 -10.47
CA ILE A 28 -17.12 -13.83 -11.65
C ILE A 28 -18.27 -12.83 -11.73
N VAL A 29 -18.03 -11.60 -11.26
CA VAL A 29 -19.01 -10.52 -11.28
C VAL A 29 -18.79 -9.67 -12.50
N VAL A 30 -19.85 -9.43 -13.29
CA VAL A 30 -19.73 -8.68 -14.54
C VAL A 30 -21.00 -7.88 -14.81
N ASP A 31 -20.90 -6.66 -15.37
CA ASP A 31 -22.07 -5.96 -15.87
C ASP A 31 -22.62 -6.63 -17.14
N GLN A 32 -23.94 -6.51 -17.35
CA GLN A 32 -24.65 -7.24 -18.39
C GLN A 32 -24.15 -6.92 -19.80
N SER A 33 -23.78 -5.67 -20.07
CA SER A 33 -23.29 -5.26 -21.39
C SER A 33 -21.91 -5.83 -21.69
N THR A 34 -21.00 -5.76 -20.70
CA THR A 34 -19.67 -6.37 -20.79
C THR A 34 -19.75 -7.88 -20.94
N TYR A 35 -20.61 -8.56 -20.18
CA TYR A 35 -20.82 -10.00 -20.37
C TYR A 35 -21.28 -10.35 -21.76
N THR A 36 -22.26 -9.61 -22.29
CA THR A 36 -22.78 -9.84 -23.65
C THR A 36 -21.69 -9.68 -24.71
N ALA A 37 -20.85 -8.65 -24.57
CA ALA A 37 -19.79 -8.34 -25.54
C ALA A 37 -18.56 -9.26 -25.43
N CYS A 38 -18.25 -9.79 -24.23
CA CYS A 38 -17.03 -10.54 -23.92
C CYS A 38 -17.30 -11.97 -23.45
N LYS A 39 -18.50 -12.51 -23.75
CA LYS A 39 -18.98 -13.80 -23.24
C LYS A 39 -17.98 -14.94 -23.46
N ALA A 40 -17.45 -15.05 -24.67
CA ALA A 40 -16.55 -16.16 -25.01
C ALA A 40 -15.27 -16.18 -24.16
N GLU A 41 -14.69 -15.01 -23.91
CA GLU A 41 -13.45 -14.89 -23.11
C GLU A 41 -13.73 -15.08 -21.62
N ILE A 42 -14.88 -14.60 -21.12
CA ILE A 42 -15.30 -14.80 -19.72
C ILE A 42 -15.62 -16.28 -19.46
N ASP A 43 -16.31 -16.96 -20.37
CA ASP A 43 -16.60 -18.39 -20.27
C ASP A 43 -15.29 -19.22 -20.34
N ALA A 44 -14.32 -18.82 -21.17
CA ALA A 44 -13.01 -19.46 -21.21
C ALA A 44 -12.23 -19.28 -19.88
N TYR A 45 -12.32 -18.10 -19.27
CA TYR A 45 -11.76 -17.85 -17.94
C TYR A 45 -12.45 -18.71 -16.86
N SER A 46 -13.78 -18.82 -16.90
CA SER A 46 -14.52 -19.73 -16.00
C SER A 46 -14.02 -21.18 -16.14
N THR A 47 -13.84 -21.67 -17.36
CA THR A 47 -13.29 -23.01 -17.63
C THR A 47 -11.86 -23.18 -17.14
N LEU A 48 -11.02 -22.12 -17.20
CA LEU A 48 -9.67 -22.14 -16.61
C LEU A 48 -9.75 -22.32 -15.09
N LEU A 49 -10.63 -21.56 -14.42
CA LEU A 49 -10.81 -21.65 -12.96
C LEU A 49 -11.27 -23.04 -12.53
N GLU A 50 -12.21 -23.67 -13.28
CA GLU A 50 -12.64 -25.06 -13.02
C GLU A 50 -11.47 -26.04 -13.11
N ARG A 51 -10.62 -25.92 -14.12
CA ARG A 51 -9.40 -26.74 -14.26
C ARG A 51 -8.41 -26.56 -13.11
N GLU A 52 -8.42 -25.37 -12.48
CA GLU A 52 -7.58 -25.06 -11.33
C GLU A 52 -8.23 -25.40 -9.96
N GLY A 53 -9.38 -26.09 -9.99
CA GLY A 53 -10.05 -26.59 -8.80
C GLY A 53 -11.02 -25.61 -8.13
N PHE A 54 -11.39 -24.52 -8.82
CA PHE A 54 -12.45 -23.64 -8.36
C PHE A 54 -13.83 -24.13 -8.80
N SER A 55 -14.85 -23.66 -8.08
CA SER A 55 -16.26 -23.73 -8.45
C SER A 55 -16.73 -22.30 -8.77
N PRO A 56 -16.59 -21.85 -10.05
CA PRO A 56 -16.93 -20.49 -10.41
C PRO A 56 -18.44 -20.25 -10.40
N SER A 57 -18.85 -19.10 -9.86
CA SER A 57 -20.23 -18.60 -9.89
C SER A 57 -20.26 -17.32 -10.71
N LEU A 58 -20.98 -17.34 -11.85
CA LEU A 58 -21.16 -16.17 -12.69
C LEU A 58 -22.33 -15.32 -12.18
N LEU A 59 -22.03 -14.06 -11.84
CA LEU A 59 -23.00 -13.04 -11.46
C LEU A 59 -23.01 -11.93 -12.51
N SER A 60 -23.99 -11.96 -13.42
CA SER A 60 -24.15 -10.92 -14.44
C SER A 60 -25.42 -10.10 -14.19
N GLY A 61 -25.33 -8.78 -14.30
CA GLY A 61 -26.49 -7.91 -14.05
C GLY A 61 -26.21 -6.43 -14.32
N GLU A 62 -27.27 -5.62 -14.21
CA GLU A 62 -27.19 -4.17 -14.15
C GLU A 62 -27.02 -3.74 -12.69
N TRP A 63 -25.79 -3.71 -12.23
CA TRP A 63 -25.47 -3.36 -10.84
C TRP A 63 -25.69 -1.87 -10.61
N LYS A 64 -26.79 -1.50 -9.97
CA LYS A 64 -27.11 -0.09 -9.67
C LYS A 64 -26.66 0.33 -8.28
N GLN A 65 -26.68 -0.61 -7.34
CA GLN A 65 -26.30 -0.37 -5.95
C GLN A 65 -25.27 -1.41 -5.47
N PRO A 66 -24.21 -0.98 -4.78
CA PRO A 66 -23.21 -1.88 -4.23
C PRO A 66 -23.81 -2.94 -3.27
N ASP A 67 -24.83 -2.59 -2.50
CA ASP A 67 -25.43 -3.48 -1.50
C ASP A 67 -26.00 -4.77 -2.11
N GLU A 68 -26.61 -4.68 -3.29
CA GLU A 68 -27.17 -5.86 -3.97
C GLU A 68 -26.08 -6.88 -4.29
N LEU A 69 -24.96 -6.39 -4.81
CA LEU A 69 -23.81 -7.23 -5.11
C LEU A 69 -23.15 -7.77 -3.85
N ARG A 70 -22.97 -6.92 -2.82
CA ARG A 70 -22.41 -7.33 -1.53
C ARG A 70 -23.22 -8.46 -0.89
N GLN A 71 -24.56 -8.36 -0.91
CA GLN A 71 -25.44 -9.39 -0.39
C GLN A 71 -25.29 -10.72 -1.16
N GLN A 72 -25.16 -10.68 -2.48
CA GLN A 72 -24.95 -11.90 -3.27
C GLN A 72 -23.59 -12.54 -2.98
N LEU A 73 -22.51 -11.75 -2.87
CA LEU A 73 -21.18 -12.25 -2.51
C LEU A 73 -21.18 -12.84 -1.10
N HIS A 74 -21.81 -12.18 -0.13
CA HIS A 74 -21.95 -12.69 1.24
C HIS A 74 -22.75 -13.99 1.28
N HIS A 75 -23.81 -14.11 0.48
CA HIS A 75 -24.57 -15.36 0.35
C HIS A 75 -23.68 -16.51 -0.19
N LEU A 76 -22.88 -16.24 -1.22
CA LEU A 76 -21.94 -17.23 -1.75
C LEU A 76 -20.85 -17.59 -0.72
N TYR A 77 -20.38 -16.64 0.07
CA TYR A 77 -19.43 -16.87 1.16
C TYR A 77 -19.99 -17.85 2.20
N LEU A 78 -21.22 -17.62 2.66
CA LEU A 78 -21.87 -18.42 3.68
C LEU A 78 -22.26 -19.83 3.21
N HIS A 79 -22.62 -19.99 1.91
CA HIS A 79 -23.25 -21.22 1.43
C HIS A 79 -22.46 -21.97 0.36
N HIS A 80 -21.49 -21.33 -0.30
CA HIS A 80 -20.74 -21.88 -1.43
C HIS A 80 -19.23 -21.77 -1.28
N GLN A 81 -18.73 -21.58 -0.05
CA GLN A 81 -17.28 -21.52 0.26
C GLN A 81 -16.52 -20.52 -0.62
N LEU A 82 -17.11 -19.36 -0.88
CA LEU A 82 -16.48 -18.33 -1.68
C LEU A 82 -15.12 -17.91 -1.10
N GLU A 83 -14.06 -17.97 -1.89
CA GLU A 83 -12.72 -17.51 -1.50
C GLU A 83 -12.35 -16.17 -2.11
N GLY A 84 -12.93 -15.84 -3.26
CA GLY A 84 -12.59 -14.61 -3.95
C GLY A 84 -13.57 -14.23 -5.05
N ALA A 85 -13.38 -13.02 -5.58
CA ALA A 85 -14.18 -12.47 -6.66
C ALA A 85 -13.33 -11.64 -7.63
N ILE A 86 -13.74 -11.61 -8.91
CA ILE A 86 -13.28 -10.63 -9.89
C ILE A 86 -14.45 -9.75 -10.32
N LEU A 87 -14.24 -8.42 -10.32
CA LEU A 87 -15.22 -7.39 -10.63
C LEU A 87 -14.93 -6.83 -12.03
N ILE A 88 -15.69 -7.23 -13.04
CA ILE A 88 -15.40 -6.97 -14.45
C ILE A 88 -16.35 -5.92 -15.01
N GLY A 89 -15.79 -4.89 -15.65
CA GLY A 89 -16.55 -3.84 -16.35
C GLY A 89 -17.03 -2.73 -15.43
N GLN A 90 -18.28 -2.29 -15.61
CA GLN A 90 -18.88 -1.15 -14.91
C GLN A 90 -19.55 -1.61 -13.60
N ILE A 91 -18.73 -1.98 -12.63
CA ILE A 91 -19.18 -2.36 -11.29
C ILE A 91 -19.17 -1.14 -10.38
N PRO A 92 -20.24 -0.88 -9.59
CA PRO A 92 -20.29 0.26 -8.68
C PRO A 92 -19.06 0.37 -7.77
N VAL A 93 -18.71 1.62 -7.44
CA VAL A 93 -17.55 1.94 -6.61
C VAL A 93 -18.02 2.44 -5.25
N PRO A 94 -17.86 1.65 -4.19
CA PRO A 94 -18.14 2.12 -2.83
C PRO A 94 -17.13 3.20 -2.41
N MET A 95 -17.64 4.35 -2.01
CA MET A 95 -16.91 5.54 -1.59
C MET A 95 -17.00 5.67 -0.07
N ILE A 96 -15.99 5.21 0.66
CA ILE A 96 -16.05 5.05 2.11
C ILE A 96 -15.63 6.33 2.83
N ARG A 97 -16.48 6.80 3.73
CA ARG A 97 -16.28 7.95 4.63
C ARG A 97 -16.11 7.48 6.06
N ASP A 98 -15.63 8.39 6.92
CA ASP A 98 -15.42 8.16 8.36
C ASP A 98 -14.51 6.96 8.70
N ALA A 99 -13.73 6.52 7.70
CA ALA A 99 -12.85 5.37 7.74
C ALA A 99 -11.38 5.70 7.42
N GLN A 100 -11.00 6.98 7.38
CA GLN A 100 -9.63 7.37 7.01
C GLN A 100 -8.55 6.86 7.99
N HIS A 101 -8.93 6.46 9.21
CA HIS A 101 -8.03 5.81 10.17
C HIS A 101 -7.63 4.38 9.76
N LEU A 102 -8.37 3.76 8.84
CA LEU A 102 -8.08 2.44 8.26
C LEU A 102 -7.17 2.51 7.04
N THR A 103 -6.66 3.69 6.72
CA THR A 103 -5.76 3.94 5.59
C THR A 103 -4.36 4.32 6.04
N SER A 104 -3.37 4.13 5.18
CA SER A 104 -2.07 4.79 5.27
C SER A 104 -2.06 6.16 4.56
N ALA A 105 -3.23 6.73 4.29
CA ALA A 105 -3.40 7.96 3.51
C ALA A 105 -3.33 9.23 4.36
N PHE A 106 -3.09 10.36 3.71
CA PHE A 106 -3.27 11.67 4.31
C PHE A 106 -4.73 11.88 4.71
N LYS A 107 -4.95 12.31 5.96
CA LYS A 107 -6.30 12.55 6.48
C LYS A 107 -6.86 13.84 5.91
N MET A 108 -7.94 13.75 5.13
CA MET A 108 -8.64 14.89 4.53
C MET A 108 -9.81 15.34 5.39
N ASP A 109 -10.06 16.66 5.42
CA ASP A 109 -11.22 17.23 6.09
C ASP A 109 -12.49 16.99 5.27
N GLN A 110 -13.32 16.07 5.71
CA GLN A 110 -14.54 15.68 5.01
C GLN A 110 -15.64 16.78 4.99
N GLU A 111 -15.51 17.81 5.81
CA GLU A 111 -16.41 19.00 5.76
C GLU A 111 -15.89 20.05 4.77
N ARG A 112 -14.57 20.10 4.58
CA ARG A 112 -13.92 21.15 3.78
C ARG A 112 -13.71 20.75 2.33
N PHE A 113 -13.38 19.48 2.09
CA PHE A 113 -13.09 18.96 0.75
C PHE A 113 -14.33 18.32 0.13
N PRO A 114 -14.46 18.36 -1.21
CA PRO A 114 -15.54 17.67 -1.90
C PRO A 114 -15.69 16.21 -1.45
N LYS A 115 -16.92 15.73 -1.44
CA LYS A 115 -17.26 14.36 -0.99
C LYS A 115 -16.47 13.30 -1.77
N ARG A 116 -16.33 13.50 -3.09
CA ARG A 116 -15.55 12.64 -3.98
C ARG A 116 -14.08 12.55 -3.56
N ASP A 117 -13.45 13.68 -3.22
CA ASP A 117 -12.01 13.75 -2.90
C ASP A 117 -11.69 13.27 -1.48
N SER A 118 -12.63 13.46 -0.54
CA SER A 118 -12.47 13.13 0.88
C SER A 118 -13.00 11.75 1.29
N SER A 119 -13.51 10.97 0.32
CA SER A 119 -13.91 9.57 0.51
C SER A 119 -12.86 8.63 -0.09
N VAL A 120 -12.80 7.41 0.41
CA VAL A 120 -11.88 6.36 -0.06
C VAL A 120 -12.64 5.39 -0.95
N PRO A 121 -12.36 5.31 -2.27
CA PRO A 121 -12.92 4.24 -3.11
C PRO A 121 -12.33 2.91 -2.67
N SER A 122 -13.20 1.94 -2.32
CA SER A 122 -12.73 0.71 -1.71
C SER A 122 -13.59 -0.52 -1.98
N ASP A 123 -12.97 -1.55 -2.55
CA ASP A 123 -13.57 -2.86 -2.72
C ASP A 123 -13.61 -3.68 -1.41
N ARG A 124 -13.06 -3.15 -0.30
CA ARG A 124 -13.24 -3.72 1.05
C ARG A 124 -14.72 -3.80 1.44
N PHE A 125 -15.56 -2.98 0.83
CA PHE A 125 -17.01 -3.08 0.94
C PHE A 125 -17.55 -4.43 0.42
N TYR A 126 -16.92 -5.01 -0.60
CA TYR A 126 -17.36 -6.26 -1.23
C TYR A 126 -16.71 -7.51 -0.65
N ASP A 127 -15.57 -7.38 0.02
CA ASP A 127 -14.73 -8.51 0.42
C ASP A 127 -14.47 -8.62 1.94
N ASP A 128 -14.95 -7.64 2.73
CA ASP A 128 -14.94 -7.65 4.21
C ASP A 128 -16.39 -7.52 4.69
N PHE A 129 -17.02 -8.65 5.03
CA PHE A 129 -18.45 -8.69 5.34
C PHE A 129 -18.79 -8.27 6.77
N ASP A 130 -17.79 -8.20 7.64
CA ASP A 130 -17.96 -7.75 9.03
C ASP A 130 -18.12 -6.25 9.16
N LEU A 131 -17.60 -5.49 8.19
CA LEU A 131 -17.74 -4.03 8.16
C LEU A 131 -19.20 -3.60 8.00
N ARG A 132 -19.61 -2.61 8.79
CA ARG A 132 -20.98 -2.07 8.80
C ARG A 132 -20.98 -0.62 8.38
N PHE A 133 -21.89 -0.30 7.47
CA PHE A 133 -21.95 1.01 6.85
C PHE A 133 -23.36 1.61 6.93
N ASP A 134 -23.43 2.93 6.95
CA ASP A 134 -24.64 3.69 6.69
C ASP A 134 -24.60 4.19 5.23
N ASP A 135 -25.67 3.96 4.48
CA ASP A 135 -25.82 4.42 3.09
C ASP A 135 -26.00 5.94 3.04
N LEU A 136 -25.23 6.61 2.20
CA LEU A 136 -25.25 8.05 1.97
C LEU A 136 -25.69 8.43 0.54
N GLY A 137 -26.12 7.45 -0.26
CA GLY A 137 -26.59 7.60 -1.63
C GLY A 137 -25.48 7.68 -2.68
N SER A 138 -25.88 7.65 -3.95
CA SER A 138 -25.00 7.76 -5.11
C SER A 138 -24.56 9.21 -5.37
N ASP A 139 -23.50 9.36 -6.15
CA ASP A 139 -23.10 10.64 -6.69
C ASP A 139 -24.08 11.12 -7.77
N GLU A 140 -24.34 12.44 -7.82
CA GLU A 140 -25.31 13.01 -8.77
C GLU A 140 -24.77 13.04 -10.21
N GLU A 141 -23.47 13.21 -10.39
CA GLU A 141 -22.81 13.32 -11.70
C GLU A 141 -22.26 11.96 -12.19
N GLU A 142 -21.78 11.13 -11.25
CA GLU A 142 -21.20 9.82 -11.52
C GLU A 142 -21.94 8.69 -10.76
N PRO A 143 -23.09 8.20 -11.26
CA PRO A 143 -23.95 7.26 -10.54
C PRO A 143 -23.30 5.93 -10.11
N LEU A 144 -22.16 5.56 -10.69
CA LEU A 144 -21.38 4.41 -10.24
C LEU A 144 -20.67 4.63 -8.90
N LEU A 145 -20.45 5.89 -8.49
CA LEU A 145 -19.89 6.22 -7.18
C LEU A 145 -21.01 6.24 -6.14
N HIS A 146 -20.92 5.39 -5.13
CA HIS A 146 -21.91 5.28 -4.08
C HIS A 146 -21.28 5.46 -2.71
N TYR A 147 -21.75 6.43 -1.94
CA TYR A 147 -21.13 6.83 -0.67
C TYR A 147 -21.68 6.05 0.52
N TYR A 148 -20.75 5.67 1.39
CA TYR A 148 -21.04 4.98 2.64
C TYR A 148 -20.24 5.60 3.78
N SER A 149 -20.84 5.69 4.98
CA SER A 149 -20.15 6.04 6.22
C SER A 149 -19.87 4.78 7.02
N LEU A 150 -18.62 4.55 7.43
CA LEU A 150 -18.28 3.47 8.35
C LEU A 150 -18.90 3.75 9.71
N ARG A 151 -19.69 2.81 10.21
CA ARG A 151 -20.39 2.96 11.50
C ARG A 151 -19.40 2.87 12.66
N GLY A 152 -19.65 3.64 13.73
CA GLY A 152 -18.81 3.60 14.93
C GLY A 152 -18.86 2.27 15.71
N ASP A 153 -19.91 1.45 15.48
CA ASP A 153 -20.05 0.09 16.04
C ASP A 153 -19.57 -1.02 15.09
N SER A 154 -18.98 -0.65 13.94
CA SER A 154 -18.29 -1.57 13.04
C SER A 154 -16.92 -1.96 13.59
N PRO A 155 -16.34 -3.11 13.21
CA PRO A 155 -14.89 -3.31 13.31
C PRO A 155 -14.13 -2.10 12.78
N GLN A 156 -13.10 -1.67 13.51
CA GLN A 156 -12.26 -0.52 13.16
C GLN A 156 -10.90 -0.98 12.64
N TYR A 157 -10.88 -2.05 11.88
CA TYR A 157 -9.74 -2.66 11.18
C TYR A 157 -10.24 -3.39 9.93
N ILE A 158 -9.38 -3.66 8.99
CA ILE A 158 -9.67 -4.45 7.78
C ILE A 158 -9.26 -5.90 8.01
N GLN A 159 -10.18 -6.82 7.77
CA GLN A 159 -9.94 -8.28 7.79
C GLN A 159 -10.81 -8.93 6.71
N SER A 160 -10.33 -8.91 5.47
CA SER A 160 -11.11 -9.39 4.34
C SER A 160 -11.46 -10.88 4.46
N ASP A 161 -12.74 -11.23 4.34
CA ASP A 161 -13.25 -12.61 4.34
C ASP A 161 -12.87 -13.36 3.07
N ILE A 162 -12.94 -12.64 1.94
CA ILE A 162 -12.56 -13.13 0.62
C ILE A 162 -11.54 -12.16 0.00
N TYR A 163 -10.86 -12.57 -1.05
CA TYR A 163 -10.05 -11.63 -1.83
C TYR A 163 -10.82 -11.12 -3.06
N SER A 164 -10.51 -9.91 -3.52
CA SER A 164 -11.12 -9.33 -4.71
C SER A 164 -10.09 -8.77 -5.68
N GLY A 165 -10.46 -8.69 -6.96
CA GLY A 165 -9.71 -7.99 -7.99
C GLY A 165 -10.66 -7.25 -8.92
N ARG A 166 -10.27 -6.04 -9.39
CA ARG A 166 -11.09 -5.21 -10.27
C ARG A 166 -10.51 -5.16 -11.67
N LEU A 167 -11.34 -5.45 -12.68
CA LEU A 167 -11.01 -5.40 -14.10
C LEU A 167 -11.88 -4.35 -14.79
N LYS A 168 -11.62 -3.06 -14.51
CA LYS A 168 -12.30 -1.91 -15.13
C LYS A 168 -11.51 -1.42 -16.34
N PRO A 169 -12.07 -1.48 -17.56
CA PRO A 169 -11.36 -1.00 -18.76
C PRO A 169 -11.09 0.50 -18.68
N THR A 170 -10.01 0.94 -19.34
CA THR A 170 -9.58 2.35 -19.42
C THR A 170 -10.08 3.03 -20.70
N ARG A 171 -10.97 2.37 -21.41
CA ARG A 171 -11.71 2.87 -22.59
C ARG A 171 -13.16 2.49 -22.45
N GLN A 172 -14.03 3.22 -23.12
CA GLN A 172 -15.47 2.98 -23.11
C GLN A 172 -15.96 2.24 -24.37
N GLY A 173 -17.16 1.68 -24.27
CA GLY A 173 -17.83 1.02 -25.40
C GLY A 173 -17.02 -0.13 -25.99
N GLU A 174 -16.98 -0.21 -27.33
CA GLU A 174 -16.31 -1.32 -28.04
C GLU A 174 -14.80 -1.39 -27.76
N GLU A 175 -14.12 -0.24 -27.59
CA GLU A 175 -12.69 -0.23 -27.24
C GLU A 175 -12.44 -0.84 -25.86
N GLY A 176 -13.30 -0.56 -24.88
CA GLY A 176 -13.25 -1.17 -23.56
C GLY A 176 -13.51 -2.68 -23.61
N TYR A 177 -14.48 -3.13 -24.39
CA TYR A 177 -14.71 -4.57 -24.58
C TYR A 177 -13.52 -5.24 -25.27
N GLN A 178 -12.89 -4.58 -26.23
CA GLN A 178 -11.68 -5.09 -26.86
C GLN A 178 -10.52 -5.22 -25.85
N GLN A 179 -10.36 -4.26 -24.94
CA GLN A 179 -9.37 -4.36 -23.85
C GLN A 179 -9.64 -5.61 -22.99
N ILE A 180 -10.87 -5.85 -22.56
CA ILE A 180 -11.25 -7.02 -21.76
C ILE A 180 -10.98 -8.32 -22.51
N ARG A 181 -11.40 -8.41 -23.79
CA ARG A 181 -11.12 -9.59 -24.62
C ARG A 181 -9.63 -9.87 -24.77
N SER A 182 -8.84 -8.83 -25.06
CA SER A 182 -7.38 -8.97 -25.20
C SER A 182 -6.71 -9.36 -23.89
N TYR A 183 -7.18 -8.80 -22.77
CA TYR A 183 -6.70 -9.14 -21.44
C TYR A 183 -6.91 -10.63 -21.12
N PHE A 184 -8.10 -11.18 -21.31
CA PHE A 184 -8.35 -12.59 -21.05
C PHE A 184 -7.56 -13.52 -21.97
N ARG A 185 -7.38 -13.18 -23.25
CA ARG A 185 -6.51 -13.96 -24.14
C ARG A 185 -5.06 -13.99 -23.66
N LYS A 186 -4.53 -12.83 -23.26
CA LYS A 186 -3.20 -12.71 -22.65
C LYS A 186 -3.08 -13.55 -21.37
N LEU A 187 -4.06 -13.43 -20.50
CA LEU A 187 -4.12 -14.17 -19.24
C LEU A 187 -4.09 -15.69 -19.46
N LEU A 188 -4.89 -16.21 -20.36
CA LEU A 188 -4.94 -17.64 -20.68
C LEU A 188 -3.56 -18.14 -21.16
N LEU A 189 -2.88 -17.36 -22.02
CA LEU A 189 -1.55 -17.72 -22.53
C LEU A 189 -0.48 -17.71 -21.45
N GLU A 190 -0.46 -16.71 -20.58
CA GLU A 190 0.54 -16.60 -19.50
C GLU A 190 0.32 -17.66 -18.40
N ARG A 191 -0.95 -18.06 -18.14
CA ARG A 191 -1.27 -19.12 -17.17
C ARG A 191 -0.78 -20.51 -17.58
N GLU A 192 -0.59 -20.77 -18.87
CA GLU A 192 -0.05 -22.04 -19.38
C GLU A 192 1.47 -22.18 -19.14
N GLN A 193 2.19 -21.07 -18.87
CA GLN A 193 3.65 -21.07 -18.83
C GLN A 193 4.28 -21.51 -17.50
N GLN A 194 3.52 -21.60 -16.42
CA GLN A 194 4.02 -21.95 -15.06
C GLN A 194 5.32 -21.21 -14.70
N ASN A 195 5.30 -19.90 -14.81
CA ASN A 195 6.45 -19.04 -14.59
C ASN A 195 6.76 -18.87 -13.08
N PRO A 196 7.99 -19.17 -12.60
CA PRO A 196 8.38 -18.91 -11.23
C PRO A 196 8.58 -17.41 -10.98
N LEU A 197 8.55 -16.97 -9.72
CA LEU A 197 8.94 -15.63 -9.32
C LEU A 197 10.44 -15.60 -9.04
N ASP A 198 11.25 -15.30 -10.04
CA ASP A 198 12.71 -15.29 -9.92
C ASP A 198 13.41 -14.12 -10.61
N VAL A 199 12.64 -13.21 -11.25
CA VAL A 199 13.15 -11.97 -11.84
C VAL A 199 12.38 -10.77 -11.31
N VAL A 200 13.03 -9.95 -10.48
CA VAL A 200 12.42 -8.81 -9.81
C VAL A 200 13.18 -7.51 -10.05
N VAL A 201 12.47 -6.43 -10.22
CA VAL A 201 13.03 -5.08 -10.27
C VAL A 201 12.28 -4.19 -9.27
N ALA A 202 13.02 -3.52 -8.40
CA ALA A 202 12.49 -2.52 -7.49
C ALA A 202 13.05 -1.15 -7.87
N TYR A 203 12.17 -0.18 -8.00
CA TYR A 203 12.49 1.21 -8.28
C TYR A 203 12.15 2.10 -7.11
N THR A 204 13.08 2.94 -6.70
CA THR A 204 12.86 3.97 -5.68
C THR A 204 13.00 5.35 -6.31
N GLY A 205 11.88 6.07 -6.37
CA GLY A 205 11.78 7.41 -6.93
C GLY A 205 12.24 8.50 -5.96
N GLU A 206 12.35 9.70 -6.46
CA GLU A 206 12.65 10.89 -5.66
C GLU A 206 11.43 11.29 -4.83
N GLY A 207 11.62 11.44 -3.53
CA GLY A 207 10.59 11.96 -2.62
C GLY A 207 10.69 13.46 -2.47
N SER A 208 9.61 14.21 -2.74
CA SER A 208 9.61 15.68 -2.56
C SER A 208 9.50 16.14 -1.11
N PHE A 209 8.89 15.33 -0.24
CA PHE A 209 8.70 15.65 1.18
C PHE A 209 9.35 14.64 2.12
N SER A 210 9.72 13.50 1.58
CA SER A 210 10.36 12.43 2.31
C SER A 210 11.34 11.75 1.39
N ASN A 211 12.54 11.53 1.87
CA ASN A 211 13.55 10.83 1.09
C ASN A 211 13.18 9.35 0.96
N SER A 212 12.48 8.99 -0.11
CA SER A 212 12.05 7.62 -0.39
C SER A 212 13.24 6.67 -0.50
N LEU A 213 14.37 7.15 -1.04
CA LEU A 213 15.61 6.39 -1.13
C LEU A 213 16.08 5.92 0.24
N THR A 214 16.12 6.81 1.23
CA THR A 214 16.51 6.48 2.60
C THR A 214 15.49 5.54 3.27
N ALA A 215 14.20 5.78 3.07
CA ALA A 215 13.13 4.98 3.66
C ALA A 215 13.18 3.51 3.20
N TRP A 216 13.61 3.24 1.97
CA TRP A 216 13.56 1.91 1.39
C TRP A 216 14.92 1.24 1.18
N ARG A 217 16.00 1.79 1.70
CA ARG A 217 17.35 1.24 1.52
C ARG A 217 17.55 -0.19 2.05
N ASN A 218 16.78 -0.60 3.05
CA ASN A 218 16.84 -1.98 3.57
C ASN A 218 15.93 -2.96 2.82
N GLN A 219 15.12 -2.51 1.87
CA GLN A 219 14.17 -3.35 1.15
C GLN A 219 14.84 -4.52 0.44
N GLY A 220 15.99 -4.30 -0.19
CA GLY A 220 16.73 -5.37 -0.86
C GLY A 220 17.11 -6.52 0.08
N MET A 221 17.41 -6.22 1.35
CA MET A 221 17.70 -7.25 2.37
C MET A 221 16.46 -8.05 2.70
N MET A 222 15.30 -7.39 2.83
CA MET A 222 14.02 -8.03 3.07
C MET A 222 13.60 -8.89 1.88
N MET A 223 13.64 -8.36 0.65
CA MET A 223 13.32 -9.12 -0.56
C MET A 223 14.22 -10.34 -0.77
N ARG A 224 15.49 -10.25 -0.34
CA ARG A 224 16.42 -11.38 -0.43
C ARG A 224 16.01 -12.59 0.41
N GLU A 225 15.46 -12.37 1.59
CA GLU A 225 14.95 -13.46 2.42
C GLU A 225 13.57 -13.94 1.96
N GLN A 226 12.77 -13.07 1.35
CA GLN A 226 11.42 -13.36 0.87
C GLN A 226 11.39 -14.06 -0.49
N ILE A 227 12.26 -13.64 -1.42
CA ILE A 227 12.31 -14.18 -2.79
C ILE A 227 13.75 -14.62 -3.11
N PRO A 228 14.29 -15.63 -2.42
CA PRO A 228 15.69 -16.03 -2.58
C PRO A 228 16.01 -16.50 -4.01
N ALA A 229 15.03 -16.96 -4.78
CA ALA A 229 15.21 -17.36 -6.19
C ALA A 229 15.72 -16.20 -7.06
N ALA A 230 15.25 -14.97 -6.84
CA ALA A 230 15.66 -13.79 -7.59
C ALA A 230 17.11 -13.37 -7.32
N PHE A 231 17.74 -13.88 -6.28
CA PHE A 231 19.13 -13.53 -5.91
C PHE A 231 20.17 -14.61 -6.29
N ARG A 232 19.76 -15.65 -7.00
CA ARG A 232 20.66 -16.73 -7.43
C ARG A 232 21.46 -16.36 -8.68
N ASN A 233 20.91 -15.53 -9.56
CA ASN A 233 21.50 -15.11 -10.83
C ASN A 233 21.86 -13.63 -10.83
N LYS A 234 22.89 -13.24 -11.60
CA LYS A 234 23.41 -11.87 -11.63
C LYS A 234 22.42 -10.80 -12.13
N SER A 235 21.39 -11.18 -12.87
CA SER A 235 20.46 -10.24 -13.52
C SER A 235 19.03 -10.35 -13.01
N SER A 236 18.77 -11.26 -12.06
CA SER A 236 17.40 -11.58 -11.63
C SER A 236 16.84 -10.57 -10.64
N ALA A 237 17.65 -9.96 -9.79
CA ALA A 237 17.23 -8.88 -8.89
C ALA A 237 17.93 -7.58 -9.24
N LYS A 238 17.17 -6.49 -9.41
CA LYS A 238 17.71 -5.15 -9.64
C LYS A 238 17.03 -4.14 -8.73
N PHE A 239 17.83 -3.26 -8.14
CA PHE A 239 17.38 -2.13 -7.34
C PHE A 239 17.83 -0.85 -8.03
N LEU A 240 16.86 -0.08 -8.51
CA LEU A 240 17.08 1.15 -9.25
C LEU A 240 16.67 2.34 -8.36
N PHE A 241 17.51 3.36 -8.34
CA PHE A 241 17.27 4.57 -7.58
C PHE A 241 17.28 5.77 -8.52
N PHE A 242 16.42 6.73 -8.24
CA PHE A 242 16.19 7.92 -9.07
C PHE A 242 17.47 8.67 -9.51
N ASN A 243 18.55 8.56 -8.75
CA ASN A 243 19.82 9.24 -9.00
C ASN A 243 20.90 8.39 -9.70
N MET A 244 20.56 7.17 -10.14
CA MET A 244 21.53 6.30 -10.81
C MET A 244 21.87 6.74 -12.24
N TYR A 245 20.92 7.37 -12.92
CA TYR A 245 21.05 7.75 -14.31
C TYR A 245 20.27 9.05 -14.59
N PRO A 246 20.77 9.97 -15.45
CA PRO A 246 20.05 11.21 -15.75
C PRO A 246 18.68 11.02 -16.38
N TYR A 247 18.51 9.94 -17.16
CA TYR A 247 17.28 9.64 -17.90
C TYR A 247 16.61 8.38 -17.35
N MET A 248 16.11 8.47 -16.11
CA MET A 248 15.54 7.33 -15.40
C MET A 248 14.32 6.72 -16.11
N LYS A 249 13.51 7.52 -16.82
CA LYS A 249 12.40 7.02 -17.61
C LYS A 249 12.82 5.96 -18.64
N GLU A 250 13.90 6.22 -19.36
CA GLU A 250 14.45 5.28 -20.34
C GLU A 250 14.90 3.98 -19.68
N LEU A 251 15.67 4.09 -18.59
CA LEU A 251 16.16 2.93 -17.85
C LEU A 251 15.02 2.07 -17.27
N VAL A 252 14.02 2.70 -16.69
CA VAL A 252 12.84 2.00 -16.14
C VAL A 252 12.04 1.35 -17.28
N THR A 253 11.85 2.06 -18.39
CA THR A 253 11.14 1.55 -19.58
C THR A 253 11.84 0.29 -20.14
N GLU A 254 13.17 0.29 -20.22
CA GLU A 254 13.95 -0.87 -20.66
C GLU A 254 13.75 -2.08 -19.72
N GLN A 255 13.66 -1.85 -18.41
CA GLN A 255 13.35 -2.94 -17.49
C GLN A 255 11.91 -3.46 -17.66
N LEU A 256 10.94 -2.57 -17.83
CA LEU A 256 9.55 -2.98 -18.06
C LEU A 256 9.34 -3.79 -19.34
N ARG A 257 10.16 -3.54 -20.37
CA ARG A 257 10.16 -4.30 -21.65
C ARG A 257 10.81 -5.68 -21.58
N ARG A 258 11.48 -6.02 -20.49
CA ARG A 258 12.10 -7.35 -20.36
C ARG A 258 11.05 -8.44 -20.37
N MET A 259 11.21 -9.41 -21.27
CA MET A 259 10.28 -10.54 -21.44
C MET A 259 10.30 -11.54 -20.26
N ASP A 260 11.40 -11.54 -19.49
CA ASP A 260 11.59 -12.40 -18.33
C ASP A 260 11.20 -11.75 -17.00
N LEU A 261 10.73 -10.51 -17.00
CA LEU A 261 10.38 -9.78 -15.78
C LEU A 261 9.10 -10.33 -15.14
N ASP A 262 9.19 -10.73 -13.87
CA ASP A 262 8.07 -11.28 -13.12
C ASP A 262 7.38 -10.20 -12.30
N LEU A 263 8.16 -9.49 -11.48
CA LEU A 263 7.67 -8.48 -10.55
C LEU A 263 8.41 -7.16 -10.73
N MET A 264 7.64 -6.09 -10.87
CA MET A 264 8.13 -4.71 -10.77
C MET A 264 7.51 -4.06 -9.54
N LEU A 265 8.35 -3.46 -8.69
CA LEU A 265 7.93 -2.71 -7.50
C LEU A 265 8.35 -1.26 -7.62
N PHE A 266 7.39 -0.35 -7.53
CA PHE A 266 7.61 1.10 -7.56
C PHE A 266 7.38 1.71 -6.18
N HIS A 267 8.37 2.45 -5.66
CA HIS A 267 8.23 3.39 -4.56
C HIS A 267 8.42 4.80 -5.10
N GLU A 268 7.33 5.51 -5.32
CA GLU A 268 7.38 6.80 -6.00
C GLU A 268 6.17 7.68 -5.64
N HIS A 269 6.14 8.90 -6.16
CA HIS A 269 4.93 9.69 -6.19
C HIS A 269 4.06 9.30 -7.37
N GLY A 270 2.74 9.44 -7.23
CA GLY A 270 1.79 9.12 -8.29
C GLY A 270 0.57 10.05 -8.30
N THR A 271 -0.06 10.09 -9.45
CA THR A 271 -1.41 10.60 -9.70
C THR A 271 -2.15 9.58 -10.55
N PRO A 272 -3.46 9.66 -10.76
CA PRO A 272 -4.15 8.69 -11.61
C PRO A 272 -3.55 8.57 -13.01
N ASP A 273 -3.01 9.67 -13.54
CA ASP A 273 -2.50 9.80 -14.90
C ASP A 273 -0.98 9.74 -15.03
N ARG A 274 -0.24 9.60 -13.91
CA ARG A 274 1.23 9.70 -13.96
C ARG A 274 1.93 8.97 -12.81
N GLN A 275 3.06 8.34 -13.14
CA GLN A 275 4.11 7.93 -12.23
C GLN A 275 5.23 8.98 -12.23
N TYR A 276 5.67 9.44 -11.06
CA TYR A 276 6.76 10.42 -10.92
C TYR A 276 8.05 9.70 -10.55
N LEU A 277 8.89 9.49 -11.54
CA LEU A 277 10.15 8.76 -11.36
C LEU A 277 11.23 9.63 -10.72
N THR A 278 11.37 10.88 -11.20
CA THR A 278 12.35 11.84 -10.68
C THR A 278 11.81 13.27 -10.80
N ALA A 279 12.21 14.15 -9.90
CA ALA A 279 11.87 15.58 -10.01
C ALA A 279 12.82 16.33 -10.93
N LEU A 280 14.11 15.97 -10.89
CA LEU A 280 15.19 16.61 -11.63
C LEU A 280 16.10 15.55 -12.25
N PRO A 281 16.56 15.70 -13.50
CA PRO A 281 17.60 14.83 -14.03
C PRO A 281 18.87 14.95 -13.20
N HIS A 282 19.42 13.82 -12.76
CA HIS A 282 20.70 13.76 -12.06
C HIS A 282 21.86 13.75 -13.07
N THR A 283 22.15 14.92 -13.61
CA THR A 283 23.26 15.13 -14.53
C THR A 283 24.49 15.67 -13.80
N LYS A 284 25.68 15.44 -14.37
CA LYS A 284 26.94 16.04 -13.89
C LYS A 284 27.15 17.45 -14.43
N GLU A 285 26.37 17.87 -15.42
CA GLU A 285 26.48 19.15 -16.06
C GLU A 285 25.71 20.22 -15.27
N SER A 286 26.43 21.20 -14.73
CA SER A 286 25.85 22.21 -13.85
C SER A 286 24.77 23.05 -14.55
N GLU A 287 24.92 23.34 -15.85
CA GLU A 287 23.94 24.08 -16.62
C GLU A 287 22.62 23.32 -16.78
N GLU A 288 22.67 22.00 -17.02
CA GLU A 288 21.48 21.16 -17.09
C GLU A 288 20.77 21.07 -15.74
N GLN A 289 21.52 20.98 -14.64
CA GLN A 289 20.94 21.00 -13.29
C GLN A 289 20.25 22.33 -12.98
N MET A 290 20.90 23.46 -13.34
CA MET A 290 20.32 24.78 -13.18
C MET A 290 19.07 24.96 -14.03
N GLU A 291 19.07 24.51 -15.28
CA GLU A 291 17.91 24.60 -16.17
C GLU A 291 16.74 23.73 -15.67
N ALA A 292 17.01 22.53 -15.18
CA ALA A 292 16.00 21.71 -14.53
C ALA A 292 15.39 22.41 -13.31
N GLY A 293 16.20 23.08 -12.49
CA GLY A 293 15.73 23.92 -11.39
C GLY A 293 14.88 25.10 -11.86
N ARG A 294 15.35 25.86 -12.88
CA ARG A 294 14.60 26.97 -13.48
C ARG A 294 13.24 26.50 -14.00
N ARG A 295 13.17 25.34 -14.64
CA ARG A 295 11.92 24.74 -15.10
C ARG A 295 10.90 24.61 -13.97
N LEU A 296 11.29 24.12 -12.79
CA LEU A 296 10.37 23.98 -11.65
C LEU A 296 9.79 25.33 -11.21
N PHE A 297 10.62 26.37 -11.14
CA PHE A 297 10.15 27.72 -10.81
C PHE A 297 9.22 28.29 -11.87
N ARG A 298 9.56 28.13 -13.16
CA ARG A 298 8.67 28.56 -14.27
C ARG A 298 7.32 27.84 -14.24
N GLN A 299 7.32 26.52 -14.04
CA GLN A 299 6.08 25.75 -13.93
C GLN A 299 5.22 26.19 -12.74
N ALA A 300 5.84 26.42 -11.58
CA ALA A 300 5.11 26.88 -10.41
C ALA A 300 4.54 28.29 -10.60
N LEU A 301 5.25 29.21 -11.27
CA LEU A 301 4.71 30.52 -11.65
C LEU A 301 3.50 30.40 -12.57
N ARG A 302 3.55 29.53 -13.58
CA ARG A 302 2.45 29.31 -14.53
C ARG A 302 1.19 28.74 -13.85
N ARG A 303 1.35 28.03 -12.72
CA ARG A 303 0.23 27.52 -11.90
C ARG A 303 -0.35 28.58 -10.96
N ALA A 304 0.39 29.65 -10.68
CA ALA A 304 -0.11 30.75 -9.86
C ALA A 304 -1.21 31.52 -10.61
N GLY A 305 -2.31 31.81 -9.91
CA GLY A 305 -3.56 32.26 -10.52
C GLY A 305 -3.51 33.64 -11.16
N ASP A 306 -2.71 34.58 -10.62
CA ASP A 306 -2.64 35.94 -11.11
C ASP A 306 -1.22 36.57 -10.98
N VAL A 307 -1.02 37.69 -11.63
CA VAL A 307 0.28 38.41 -11.67
C VAL A 307 0.74 38.80 -10.25
N GLN A 308 -0.17 39.17 -9.36
CA GLN A 308 0.18 39.59 -8.01
C GLN A 308 0.70 38.37 -7.18
N GLN A 309 0.07 37.22 -7.34
CA GLN A 309 0.54 35.98 -6.72
C GLN A 309 1.88 35.53 -7.30
N GLN A 310 2.08 35.64 -8.61
CA GLN A 310 3.36 35.34 -9.26
C GLN A 310 4.50 36.21 -8.73
N GLU A 311 4.29 37.52 -8.62
CA GLU A 311 5.31 38.43 -8.08
C GLU A 311 5.62 38.15 -6.61
N LYS A 312 4.61 37.87 -5.82
CA LYS A 312 4.81 37.47 -4.41
C LYS A 312 5.63 36.17 -4.30
N LEU A 313 5.34 35.18 -5.13
CA LEU A 313 6.10 33.92 -5.18
C LEU A 313 7.55 34.16 -5.60
N LYS A 314 7.81 34.96 -6.63
CA LYS A 314 9.18 35.31 -7.04
C LYS A 314 9.96 35.94 -5.90
N GLN A 315 9.39 36.95 -5.22
CA GLN A 315 10.04 37.58 -4.08
C GLN A 315 10.35 36.59 -2.96
N THR A 316 9.37 35.77 -2.60
CA THR A 316 9.55 34.74 -1.57
C THR A 316 10.70 33.78 -1.91
N TRP A 317 10.77 33.31 -3.16
CA TRP A 317 11.81 32.37 -3.58
C TRP A 317 13.19 33.01 -3.72
N MET A 318 13.25 34.27 -4.19
CA MET A 318 14.51 35.02 -4.24
C MET A 318 15.11 35.18 -2.83
N GLU A 319 14.27 35.48 -1.83
CA GLU A 319 14.72 35.58 -0.43
C GLU A 319 15.09 34.22 0.16
N LEU A 320 14.23 33.20 -0.03
CA LEU A 320 14.40 31.87 0.59
C LEU A 320 15.58 31.11 0.01
N TYR A 321 15.73 31.13 -1.32
CA TYR A 321 16.74 30.33 -2.04
C TYR A 321 17.96 31.16 -2.47
N ARG A 322 17.95 32.47 -2.21
CA ARG A 322 19.02 33.41 -2.62
C ARG A 322 19.32 33.36 -4.12
N ILE A 323 18.25 33.24 -4.93
CA ILE A 323 18.30 33.21 -6.39
C ILE A 323 17.91 34.57 -6.97
N ASP A 324 18.30 34.84 -8.21
CA ASP A 324 17.95 36.06 -8.93
C ASP A 324 16.78 35.88 -9.90
N THR A 325 16.40 36.94 -10.59
CA THR A 325 15.29 36.95 -11.56
C THR A 325 15.52 36.07 -12.78
N LEU A 326 16.77 35.71 -13.10
CA LEU A 326 17.11 34.83 -14.22
C LEU A 326 16.53 33.40 -14.05
N TRP A 327 16.28 32.99 -12.81
CA TRP A 327 15.64 31.69 -12.52
C TRP A 327 14.19 31.60 -12.99
N PHE A 328 13.57 32.73 -13.28
CA PHE A 328 12.19 32.80 -13.75
C PHE A 328 12.09 33.17 -15.23
N ALA A 329 13.24 33.43 -15.88
CA ALA A 329 13.29 33.86 -17.28
C ALA A 329 12.60 32.82 -18.18
N GLY A 330 11.80 33.31 -19.14
CA GLY A 330 11.06 32.46 -20.08
C GLY A 330 9.77 31.86 -19.52
N ALA A 331 9.31 32.25 -18.31
CA ALA A 331 8.07 31.71 -17.75
C ALA A 331 6.87 31.90 -18.70
N ASP A 332 6.78 33.04 -19.37
CA ASP A 332 5.71 33.40 -20.29
C ASP A 332 6.04 33.15 -21.78
N ASP A 333 7.26 32.67 -22.07
CA ASP A 333 7.67 32.36 -23.44
C ASP A 333 7.04 31.06 -23.92
N PRO A 334 6.24 31.04 -25.01
CA PRO A 334 5.63 29.82 -25.54
C PRO A 334 6.64 28.73 -25.93
N LYS A 335 7.81 29.11 -26.46
CA LYS A 335 8.85 28.14 -26.83
C LYS A 335 9.45 27.48 -25.59
N GLN A 336 9.73 28.30 -24.56
CA GLN A 336 10.23 27.77 -23.29
C GLN A 336 9.19 26.86 -22.60
N ARG A 337 7.90 27.20 -22.70
CA ARG A 337 6.83 26.35 -22.19
C ARG A 337 6.82 24.95 -22.84
N VAL A 338 6.98 24.89 -24.16
CA VAL A 338 7.08 23.60 -24.89
C VAL A 338 8.32 22.82 -24.44
N ALA A 339 9.48 23.48 -24.37
CA ALA A 339 10.71 22.83 -23.91
C ALA A 339 10.59 22.31 -22.48
N ASP A 340 10.01 23.11 -21.58
CA ASP A 340 9.75 22.69 -20.19
C ASP A 340 8.79 21.50 -20.12
N SER A 341 7.76 21.46 -20.97
CA SER A 341 6.81 20.33 -21.02
C SER A 341 7.46 19.04 -21.53
N LEU A 342 8.30 19.13 -22.54
CA LEU A 342 9.04 17.97 -23.06
C LEU A 342 10.02 17.42 -22.01
N LEU A 343 10.72 18.29 -21.29
CA LEU A 343 11.59 17.87 -20.19
C LEU A 343 10.78 17.26 -19.04
N ASP A 344 9.61 17.82 -18.74
CA ASP A 344 8.72 17.27 -17.72
C ASP A 344 8.26 15.86 -18.05
N LEU A 345 7.92 15.57 -19.32
CA LEU A 345 7.56 14.23 -19.76
C LEU A 345 8.68 13.19 -19.56
N GLN A 346 9.94 13.60 -19.51
CA GLN A 346 11.07 12.71 -19.22
C GLN A 346 11.21 12.36 -17.73
N THR A 347 10.51 13.07 -16.85
CA THR A 347 10.60 12.84 -15.40
C THR A 347 9.59 11.83 -14.87
N GLY A 348 8.74 11.25 -15.72
CA GLY A 348 7.73 10.27 -15.30
C GLY A 348 7.11 9.50 -16.46
N ILE A 349 6.36 8.46 -16.13
CA ILE A 349 5.57 7.68 -17.09
C ILE A 349 4.13 8.21 -17.03
N VAL A 350 3.59 8.61 -18.18
CA VAL A 350 2.19 9.06 -18.32
C VAL A 350 1.35 7.98 -19.00
N LEU A 351 0.01 8.14 -18.97
CA LEU A 351 -0.92 7.16 -19.51
C LEU A 351 -0.61 6.72 -20.94
N ASP A 352 -0.21 7.67 -21.81
CA ASP A 352 0.06 7.39 -23.22
C ASP A 352 1.42 6.69 -23.46
N ASP A 353 2.31 6.71 -22.48
CA ASP A 353 3.57 5.96 -22.55
C ASP A 353 3.34 4.46 -22.36
N VAL A 354 2.38 4.08 -21.51
CA VAL A 354 2.22 2.67 -21.09
C VAL A 354 1.93 1.72 -22.24
N PRO A 355 1.01 2.02 -23.18
CA PRO A 355 0.81 1.18 -24.39
C PRO A 355 2.07 1.07 -25.24
N LEU A 356 2.90 2.13 -25.33
CA LEU A 356 4.14 2.13 -26.10
C LEU A 356 5.26 1.34 -25.41
N ILE A 357 5.24 1.28 -24.08
CA ILE A 357 6.16 0.46 -23.28
C ILE A 357 5.82 -1.01 -23.44
N SER A 358 4.53 -1.37 -23.45
CA SER A 358 4.04 -2.75 -23.41
C SER A 358 4.68 -3.56 -22.27
N PRO A 359 4.37 -3.23 -20.98
CA PRO A 359 5.07 -3.79 -19.82
C PRO A 359 4.95 -5.30 -19.74
N ASN A 360 6.08 -5.97 -19.47
CA ASN A 360 6.14 -7.44 -19.39
C ASN A 360 6.21 -7.98 -17.95
N ALA A 361 6.32 -7.11 -16.94
CA ALA A 361 6.20 -7.55 -15.55
C ALA A 361 4.82 -8.19 -15.34
N ARG A 362 4.77 -9.46 -14.97
CA ARG A 362 3.50 -10.19 -14.77
C ARG A 362 2.68 -9.60 -13.65
N MET A 363 3.36 -9.05 -12.64
CA MET A 363 2.77 -8.29 -11.56
C MET A 363 3.52 -6.98 -11.35
N VAL A 364 2.78 -5.89 -11.08
CA VAL A 364 3.37 -4.59 -10.71
C VAL A 364 2.77 -4.14 -9.38
N ILE A 365 3.62 -3.72 -8.45
CA ILE A 365 3.20 -3.10 -7.19
C ILE A 365 3.51 -1.61 -7.27
N PHE A 366 2.46 -0.77 -7.10
CA PHE A 366 2.56 0.67 -7.01
C PHE A 366 2.42 1.12 -5.56
N ASP A 367 3.55 1.25 -4.85
CA ASP A 367 3.59 1.98 -3.58
C ASP A 367 3.67 3.48 -3.89
N ALA A 368 2.58 4.00 -4.41
CA ALA A 368 2.42 5.35 -4.94
C ALA A 368 0.99 5.85 -4.71
N CYS A 369 0.81 7.18 -4.70
CA CYS A 369 -0.50 7.80 -4.60
C CYS A 369 -1.33 7.59 -5.87
N TYR A 370 -2.61 7.30 -5.75
CA TYR A 370 -3.63 7.34 -6.81
C TYR A 370 -3.38 6.48 -8.07
N ASN A 371 -2.28 5.76 -8.23
CA ASN A 371 -2.04 5.00 -9.46
C ASN A 371 -3.09 3.89 -9.69
N GLY A 372 -3.79 3.47 -8.63
CA GLY A 372 -4.93 2.55 -8.67
C GLY A 372 -6.29 3.22 -8.58
N ASP A 373 -6.41 4.52 -8.87
CA ASP A 373 -7.67 5.26 -8.74
C ASP A 373 -8.66 4.92 -9.87
N PHE A 374 -9.38 3.84 -9.68
CA PHE A 374 -10.40 3.36 -10.62
C PHE A 374 -11.70 4.19 -10.64
N ARG A 375 -11.78 5.33 -9.91
CA ARG A 375 -12.82 6.33 -10.16
C ARG A 375 -12.63 6.97 -11.52
N GLU A 376 -11.38 7.20 -11.90
CA GLU A 376 -11.03 7.80 -13.18
C GLU A 376 -11.32 6.85 -14.35
N GLU A 377 -11.63 7.40 -15.52
CA GLU A 377 -11.80 6.61 -16.73
C GLU A 377 -10.48 5.93 -17.12
N ARG A 378 -9.39 6.71 -17.16
CA ARG A 378 -8.03 6.24 -17.40
C ARG A 378 -7.18 6.38 -16.15
N TYR A 379 -6.46 5.34 -15.79
CA TYR A 379 -5.57 5.33 -14.65
C TYR A 379 -4.40 4.38 -14.87
N ILE A 380 -3.25 4.70 -14.27
CA ILE A 380 -1.96 4.02 -14.52
C ILE A 380 -2.07 2.51 -14.37
N ALA A 381 -2.58 2.01 -13.25
CA ALA A 381 -2.66 0.57 -12.99
C ALA A 381 -3.52 -0.18 -14.02
N GLY A 382 -4.61 0.46 -14.48
CA GLY A 382 -5.45 -0.07 -15.56
C GLY A 382 -4.73 -0.11 -16.90
N GLU A 383 -4.03 0.97 -17.28
CA GLU A 383 -3.26 0.99 -18.54
C GLU A 383 -2.21 -0.14 -18.56
N TYR A 384 -1.54 -0.43 -17.43
CA TYR A 384 -0.55 -1.51 -17.36
C TYR A 384 -1.14 -2.89 -17.66
N ILE A 385 -2.32 -3.22 -17.10
CA ILE A 385 -2.93 -4.53 -17.34
C ILE A 385 -3.56 -4.66 -18.73
N PHE A 386 -3.98 -3.55 -19.34
CA PHE A 386 -4.60 -3.58 -20.68
C PHE A 386 -3.60 -3.35 -21.83
N ALA A 387 -2.36 -3.00 -21.54
CA ALA A 387 -1.30 -2.95 -22.55
C ALA A 387 -0.99 -4.35 -23.12
N ASP A 388 -0.37 -4.40 -24.32
CA ASP A 388 -0.07 -5.64 -25.03
C ASP A 388 0.98 -6.55 -24.37
N GLY A 389 1.73 -6.07 -23.39
CA GLY A 389 2.74 -6.84 -22.65
C GLY A 389 2.18 -8.03 -21.85
N LYS A 390 2.89 -8.44 -20.80
CA LYS A 390 2.54 -9.62 -19.98
C LYS A 390 1.92 -9.31 -18.63
N THR A 391 1.65 -8.03 -18.31
CA THR A 391 1.10 -7.64 -17.01
C THR A 391 -0.31 -8.16 -16.84
N LEU A 392 -0.53 -8.97 -15.80
CA LEU A 392 -1.80 -9.63 -15.49
C LEU A 392 -2.48 -9.01 -14.27
N ALA A 393 -1.70 -8.48 -13.36
CA ALA A 393 -2.24 -7.83 -12.17
C ALA A 393 -1.33 -6.70 -11.71
N THR A 394 -1.95 -5.68 -11.13
CA THR A 394 -1.24 -4.68 -10.34
C THR A 394 -1.82 -4.62 -8.93
N PHE A 395 -1.00 -4.24 -7.96
CA PHE A 395 -1.44 -3.91 -6.61
C PHE A 395 -1.18 -2.43 -6.38
N ALA A 396 -2.24 -1.63 -6.20
CA ALA A 396 -2.15 -0.18 -6.27
C ALA A 396 -3.14 0.50 -5.31
N ASN A 397 -2.87 1.77 -4.99
CA ASN A 397 -3.66 2.56 -4.06
C ASN A 397 -4.63 3.50 -4.79
N SER A 398 -5.87 3.56 -4.31
CA SER A 398 -6.94 4.39 -4.89
C SER A 398 -6.93 5.85 -4.40
N VAL A 399 -6.13 6.19 -3.38
CA VAL A 399 -5.96 7.54 -2.83
C VAL A 399 -4.49 7.86 -2.57
N ASN A 400 -4.21 9.07 -2.07
CA ASN A 400 -2.88 9.48 -1.65
C ASN A 400 -2.38 8.66 -0.44
N VAL A 401 -1.11 8.27 -0.44
CA VAL A 401 -0.53 7.44 0.62
C VAL A 401 0.71 8.07 1.24
N LEU A 402 0.99 7.71 2.50
CA LEU A 402 2.14 8.20 3.27
C LEU A 402 3.37 7.29 3.13
N GLN A 403 3.25 6.15 2.44
CA GLN A 403 4.31 5.14 2.35
C GLN A 403 4.82 4.69 3.73
N ASP A 404 3.93 4.58 4.71
CA ASP A 404 4.20 4.13 6.07
C ASP A 404 3.74 2.69 6.34
N LYS A 405 3.26 2.00 5.29
CA LYS A 405 3.04 0.56 5.22
C LYS A 405 4.17 -0.09 4.42
N SER A 406 4.58 -1.29 4.81
CA SER A 406 5.55 -2.05 4.02
C SER A 406 4.88 -2.60 2.76
N SER A 407 5.39 -2.24 1.59
CA SER A 407 4.93 -2.77 0.29
C SER A 407 5.47 -4.17 -0.01
N THR A 408 6.31 -4.70 0.87
CA THR A 408 6.86 -6.06 0.79
C THR A 408 6.32 -6.98 1.90
N ASP A 409 5.24 -6.58 2.59
CA ASP A 409 4.63 -7.44 3.60
C ASP A 409 4.24 -8.79 3.01
N LEU A 410 4.76 -9.88 3.61
CA LEU A 410 4.51 -11.27 3.20
C LEU A 410 4.74 -11.54 1.70
N LEU A 411 5.53 -10.71 1.01
CA LEU A 411 5.71 -10.76 -0.45
C LEU A 411 6.25 -12.11 -0.94
N GLY A 412 7.01 -12.80 -0.13
CA GLY A 412 7.55 -14.13 -0.45
C GLY A 412 6.51 -15.22 -0.63
N LEU A 413 5.28 -15.02 -0.12
CA LEU A 413 4.18 -15.96 -0.37
C LEU A 413 3.91 -16.12 -1.86
N LEU A 414 4.08 -15.04 -2.66
CA LEU A 414 3.94 -15.10 -4.12
C LEU A 414 4.94 -16.08 -4.75
N GLY A 415 6.19 -16.07 -4.30
CA GLY A 415 7.23 -17.00 -4.77
C GLY A 415 7.03 -18.46 -4.32
N LEU A 416 6.18 -18.67 -3.32
CA LEU A 416 5.79 -19.98 -2.83
C LEU A 416 4.55 -20.55 -3.53
N GLY A 417 3.99 -19.84 -4.50
CA GLY A 417 2.85 -20.24 -5.31
C GLY A 417 1.48 -19.84 -4.75
N PHE A 418 1.43 -18.99 -3.72
CA PHE A 418 0.17 -18.39 -3.29
C PHE A 418 -0.38 -17.48 -4.37
N ARG A 419 -1.71 -17.43 -4.51
CA ARG A 419 -2.37 -16.51 -5.44
C ARG A 419 -2.20 -15.08 -4.97
N ILE A 420 -2.18 -14.13 -5.91
CA ILE A 420 -2.08 -12.70 -5.57
C ILE A 420 -3.21 -12.30 -4.62
N GLY A 421 -4.42 -12.82 -4.82
CA GLY A 421 -5.56 -12.59 -3.94
C GLY A 421 -5.36 -13.12 -2.53
N GLU A 422 -4.83 -14.34 -2.39
CA GLU A 422 -4.52 -14.93 -1.08
C GLU A 422 -3.48 -14.10 -0.32
N TRP A 423 -2.42 -13.65 -0.99
CA TRP A 423 -1.43 -12.73 -0.42
C TRP A 423 -2.05 -11.38 -0.04
N ALA A 424 -2.80 -10.74 -0.97
CA ALA A 424 -3.37 -9.43 -0.74
C ALA A 424 -4.37 -9.42 0.43
N ARG A 425 -5.16 -10.49 0.60
CA ARG A 425 -6.10 -10.64 1.73
C ARG A 425 -5.41 -10.49 3.09
N GLU A 426 -4.20 -11.03 3.24
CA GLU A 426 -3.45 -10.96 4.50
C GLU A 426 -2.87 -9.56 4.80
N ILE A 427 -2.77 -8.69 3.78
CA ILE A 427 -2.09 -7.40 3.91
C ILE A 427 -2.97 -6.19 3.54
N ASN A 428 -4.22 -6.39 3.20
CA ASN A 428 -5.11 -5.34 2.73
C ASN A 428 -5.29 -4.19 3.74
N ILE A 429 -5.38 -3.00 3.19
CA ILE A 429 -5.88 -1.79 3.83
C ILE A 429 -7.01 -1.20 2.98
N LEU A 430 -7.67 -0.18 3.49
CA LEU A 430 -8.89 0.34 2.85
C LEU A 430 -8.66 0.78 1.40
N GLU A 431 -7.52 1.40 1.09
CA GLU A 431 -7.19 1.99 -0.22
C GLU A 431 -6.42 1.08 -1.18
N SER A 432 -5.96 -0.09 -0.74
CA SER A 432 -5.14 -0.98 -1.61
C SER A 432 -5.99 -1.99 -2.36
N HIS A 433 -5.72 -2.19 -3.66
CA HIS A 433 -6.54 -3.02 -4.54
C HIS A 433 -5.69 -3.81 -5.53
N ILE A 434 -6.16 -5.01 -5.87
CA ILE A 434 -5.70 -5.72 -7.06
C ILE A 434 -6.50 -5.18 -8.26
N ILE A 435 -5.79 -4.67 -9.26
CA ILE A 435 -6.36 -4.36 -10.57
C ILE A 435 -5.90 -5.47 -11.52
N GLY A 436 -6.85 -6.28 -12.00
CA GLY A 436 -6.60 -7.50 -12.78
C GLY A 436 -7.07 -8.78 -12.09
N ASP A 437 -6.49 -9.92 -12.49
CA ASP A 437 -6.88 -11.25 -12.00
C ASP A 437 -6.30 -11.58 -10.62
N PRO A 438 -7.13 -11.68 -9.55
CA PRO A 438 -6.67 -12.02 -8.22
C PRO A 438 -6.29 -13.50 -8.07
N THR A 439 -6.68 -14.35 -9.02
CA THR A 439 -6.37 -15.79 -8.97
C THR A 439 -5.02 -16.13 -9.60
N PHE A 440 -4.34 -15.17 -10.24
CA PHE A 440 -3.00 -15.37 -10.79
C PHE A 440 -2.04 -15.81 -9.69
N ARG A 441 -1.16 -16.76 -10.01
CA ARG A 441 -0.04 -17.21 -9.15
C ARG A 441 1.20 -17.48 -9.97
N PHE A 442 2.35 -17.27 -9.38
CA PHE A 442 3.61 -17.78 -9.90
C PHE A 442 3.74 -19.27 -9.62
N ALA A 443 4.58 -19.96 -10.37
CA ALA A 443 4.84 -21.37 -10.15
C ALA A 443 5.49 -21.60 -8.77
N GLY A 444 4.91 -22.46 -7.99
CA GLY A 444 5.36 -22.87 -6.66
C GLY A 444 4.41 -23.97 -6.15
N ASP A 445 4.93 -24.86 -5.32
CA ASP A 445 4.22 -26.05 -4.80
C ASP A 445 3.93 -25.97 -3.30
N VAL A 446 4.44 -24.97 -2.61
CA VAL A 446 4.29 -24.83 -1.15
C VAL A 446 2.87 -24.42 -0.78
N ALA A 447 2.28 -23.50 -1.56
CA ALA A 447 0.92 -23.01 -1.30
C ALA A 447 -0.12 -24.15 -1.33
N ASP A 448 0.04 -25.14 -2.21
CA ASP A 448 -0.87 -26.28 -2.32
C ASP A 448 -0.80 -27.23 -1.10
N GLN A 449 0.21 -27.07 -0.22
CA GLN A 449 0.39 -27.83 1.01
C GLN A 449 -0.10 -27.07 2.26
N VAL A 450 -0.54 -25.81 2.12
CA VAL A 450 -0.99 -24.98 3.22
C VAL A 450 -2.51 -24.85 3.19
N ASP A 451 -3.16 -25.33 4.24
CA ASP A 451 -4.60 -25.13 4.41
C ASP A 451 -4.89 -23.78 5.06
N LEU A 452 -5.19 -22.77 4.22
CA LEU A 452 -5.52 -21.42 4.69
C LEU A 452 -6.84 -21.30 5.45
N ARG A 453 -7.69 -22.34 5.42
CA ARG A 453 -9.02 -22.34 6.05
C ARG A 453 -9.03 -22.99 7.44
N THR A 454 -7.97 -23.69 7.79
CA THR A 454 -7.93 -24.38 9.08
C THR A 454 -7.95 -23.40 10.25
N THR A 455 -8.82 -23.66 11.21
CA THR A 455 -8.90 -22.96 12.51
C THR A 455 -8.10 -23.69 13.61
N ASP A 456 -7.33 -24.72 13.25
CA ASP A 456 -6.51 -25.45 14.21
C ASP A 456 -5.22 -24.68 14.55
N THR A 457 -5.16 -24.13 15.74
CA THR A 457 -3.96 -23.43 16.24
C THR A 457 -2.74 -24.34 16.33
N ALA A 458 -2.91 -25.66 16.54
CA ALA A 458 -1.79 -26.60 16.57
C ALA A 458 -1.15 -26.77 15.18
N TYR A 459 -1.96 -26.74 14.12
CA TYR A 459 -1.48 -26.72 12.74
C TYR A 459 -0.59 -25.51 12.47
N TRP A 460 -1.07 -24.29 12.80
CA TRP A 460 -0.34 -23.04 12.58
C TRP A 460 0.93 -22.96 13.41
N LEU A 461 0.89 -23.43 14.66
CA LEU A 461 2.08 -23.51 15.50
C LEU A 461 3.12 -24.49 14.93
N ALA A 462 2.68 -25.62 14.41
CA ALA A 462 3.55 -26.58 13.74
C ALA A 462 4.16 -25.99 12.46
N LEU A 463 3.37 -25.26 11.67
CA LEU A 463 3.86 -24.54 10.48
C LEU A 463 4.93 -23.52 10.86
N TYR A 464 4.68 -22.66 11.86
CA TYR A 464 5.66 -21.68 12.36
C TYR A 464 6.99 -22.33 12.74
N ASN A 465 6.93 -23.44 13.46
CA ASN A 465 8.13 -24.12 13.94
C ASN A 465 8.92 -24.84 12.84
N LYS A 466 8.23 -25.39 11.83
CA LYS A 466 8.84 -26.24 10.78
C LYS A 466 9.22 -25.47 9.53
N ALA A 467 8.57 -24.35 9.26
CA ALA A 467 8.84 -23.58 8.04
C ALA A 467 10.26 -23.00 8.04
N ASP A 468 10.96 -23.19 6.94
CA ASP A 468 12.26 -22.53 6.69
C ASP A 468 12.06 -21.13 6.08
N HIS A 469 10.94 -20.91 5.39
CA HIS A 469 10.65 -19.64 4.73
C HIS A 469 10.08 -18.61 5.72
N PRO A 470 10.66 -17.38 5.79
CA PRO A 470 10.25 -16.38 6.77
C PRO A 470 8.79 -15.93 6.63
N ASP A 471 8.26 -15.81 5.40
CA ASP A 471 6.87 -15.36 5.22
C ASP A 471 5.83 -16.45 5.52
N LEU A 472 6.19 -17.72 5.50
CA LEU A 472 5.33 -18.79 6.08
C LEU A 472 5.26 -18.67 7.61
N LYS A 473 6.37 -18.29 8.25
CA LYS A 473 6.36 -17.99 9.69
C LYS A 473 5.50 -16.76 9.97
N GLY A 474 5.64 -15.71 9.15
CA GLY A 474 4.82 -14.50 9.23
C GLY A 474 3.34 -14.80 9.09
N LEU A 475 2.94 -15.58 8.07
CA LEU A 475 1.56 -16.02 7.86
C LEU A 475 1.03 -16.80 9.07
N ALA A 476 1.82 -17.72 9.61
CA ALA A 476 1.43 -18.49 10.80
C ALA A 476 1.24 -17.60 12.03
N LEU A 477 2.05 -16.53 12.21
CA LEU A 477 1.85 -15.56 13.27
C LEU A 477 0.52 -14.80 13.11
N HIS A 478 0.16 -14.39 11.88
CA HIS A 478 -1.13 -13.78 11.59
C HIS A 478 -2.29 -14.71 11.97
N LYS A 479 -2.29 -15.94 11.46
CA LYS A 479 -3.36 -16.92 11.74
C LYS A 479 -3.47 -17.28 13.22
N LEU A 480 -2.35 -17.42 13.93
CA LEU A 480 -2.37 -17.66 15.39
C LEU A 480 -2.96 -16.46 16.14
N SER A 481 -2.65 -15.23 15.68
CA SER A 481 -3.20 -14.00 16.25
C SER A 481 -4.71 -13.90 16.03
N ASP A 482 -5.18 -14.13 14.78
CA ASP A 482 -6.60 -14.10 14.41
C ASP A 482 -7.43 -15.14 15.17
N LEU A 483 -6.85 -16.33 15.41
CA LEU A 483 -7.48 -17.42 16.15
C LEU A 483 -7.40 -17.22 17.68
N GLY A 484 -6.80 -16.13 18.16
CA GLY A 484 -6.69 -15.83 19.59
C GLY A 484 -5.83 -16.84 20.36
N TYR A 485 -4.69 -17.25 19.79
CA TYR A 485 -3.79 -18.21 20.42
C TYR A 485 -3.39 -17.77 21.84
N PRO A 486 -3.56 -18.64 22.87
CA PRO A 486 -3.25 -18.28 24.26
C PRO A 486 -1.80 -17.89 24.45
N GLY A 487 -1.53 -16.76 25.14
CA GLY A 487 -0.17 -16.24 25.36
C GLY A 487 0.48 -15.63 24.11
N MET A 488 -0.34 -15.18 23.13
CA MET A 488 0.15 -14.65 21.85
C MET A 488 1.13 -13.49 22.02
N ALA A 489 0.90 -12.56 22.94
CA ALA A 489 1.82 -11.43 23.19
C ALA A 489 3.23 -11.88 23.60
N GLU A 490 3.32 -12.89 24.48
CA GLU A 490 4.59 -13.49 24.87
C GLU A 490 5.24 -14.24 23.69
N PHE A 491 4.44 -14.97 22.93
CA PHE A 491 4.90 -15.70 21.74
C PHE A 491 5.46 -14.74 20.67
N LEU A 492 4.78 -13.63 20.38
CA LEU A 492 5.25 -12.60 19.46
C LEU A 492 6.53 -11.93 19.95
N THR A 493 6.62 -11.63 21.25
CA THR A 493 7.85 -11.10 21.86
C THR A 493 9.03 -12.04 21.67
N LYS A 494 8.81 -13.34 21.85
CA LYS A 494 9.81 -14.38 21.60
C LYS A 494 10.18 -14.45 20.11
N ALA A 495 9.18 -14.49 19.22
CA ALA A 495 9.38 -14.52 17.77
C ALA A 495 10.23 -13.35 17.28
N TYR A 496 9.98 -12.13 17.80
CA TYR A 496 10.78 -10.95 17.48
C TYR A 496 12.23 -11.10 17.98
N ASN A 497 12.41 -11.52 19.22
CA ASN A 497 13.74 -11.57 19.84
C ASN A 497 14.66 -12.65 19.25
N GLU A 498 14.09 -13.77 18.81
CA GLU A 498 14.86 -14.95 18.36
C GLU A 498 15.02 -15.02 16.83
N SER A 499 14.17 -14.32 16.06
CA SER A 499 14.24 -14.42 14.60
C SER A 499 15.39 -13.60 14.01
N PRO A 500 16.20 -14.23 13.13
CA PRO A 500 17.19 -13.51 12.35
C PRO A 500 16.56 -12.74 11.16
N TYR A 501 15.34 -13.10 10.76
CA TYR A 501 14.66 -12.56 9.58
C TYR A 501 13.99 -11.20 9.85
N TYR A 502 14.19 -10.24 8.97
CA TYR A 502 13.56 -8.93 9.03
C TYR A 502 12.04 -9.02 8.93
N SER A 503 11.54 -9.84 7.99
CA SER A 503 10.12 -10.03 7.76
C SER A 503 9.41 -10.63 8.97
N VAL A 504 9.97 -11.67 9.61
CA VAL A 504 9.39 -12.27 10.82
C VAL A 504 9.36 -11.27 11.98
N ARG A 505 10.46 -10.51 12.19
CA ARG A 505 10.48 -9.48 13.25
C ARG A 505 9.47 -8.39 12.98
N LEU A 506 9.32 -7.97 11.71
CA LEU A 506 8.31 -6.99 11.33
C LEU A 506 6.90 -7.47 11.63
N GLN A 507 6.55 -8.70 11.22
CA GLN A 507 5.21 -9.24 11.49
C GLN A 507 4.96 -9.40 13.00
N ALA A 508 5.93 -9.90 13.74
CA ALA A 508 5.82 -10.00 15.19
C ALA A 508 5.65 -8.62 15.86
N PHE A 509 6.35 -7.60 15.39
CA PHE A 509 6.23 -6.22 15.88
C PHE A 509 4.84 -5.65 15.60
N LEU A 510 4.36 -5.74 14.34
CA LEU A 510 3.07 -5.18 13.92
C LEU A 510 1.90 -5.87 14.66
N LEU A 511 1.94 -7.20 14.79
CA LEU A 511 0.93 -7.94 15.53
C LEU A 511 0.98 -7.60 17.02
N LEU A 512 2.17 -7.54 17.64
CA LEU A 512 2.29 -7.19 19.06
C LEU A 512 1.79 -5.77 19.35
N GLN A 513 1.90 -4.85 18.39
CA GLN A 513 1.32 -3.51 18.49
C GLN A 513 -0.20 -3.55 18.70
N LEU A 514 -0.91 -4.51 18.08
CA LEU A 514 -2.36 -4.68 18.24
C LEU A 514 -2.72 -5.13 19.67
N TYR A 515 -1.88 -5.94 20.30
CA TYR A 515 -2.07 -6.36 21.70
C TYR A 515 -1.74 -5.26 22.70
N GLY A 516 -0.77 -4.39 22.36
CA GLY A 516 -0.33 -3.31 23.27
C GLY A 516 0.27 -3.81 24.58
N GLY A 517 0.07 -3.04 25.66
CA GLY A 517 0.48 -3.40 27.02
C GLY A 517 1.99 -3.44 27.25
N ASP A 518 2.40 -4.07 28.37
CA ASP A 518 3.78 -4.06 28.83
C ASP A 518 4.75 -4.79 27.87
N HIS A 519 4.31 -5.87 27.23
CA HIS A 519 5.12 -6.58 26.25
C HIS A 519 5.51 -5.70 25.07
N PHE A 520 4.56 -4.91 24.56
CA PHE A 520 4.84 -3.99 23.46
C PHE A 520 5.71 -2.82 23.91
N ALA A 521 5.43 -2.23 25.08
CA ALA A 521 6.23 -1.13 25.63
C ALA A 521 7.71 -1.54 25.80
N GLN A 522 7.97 -2.72 26.36
CA GLN A 522 9.32 -3.28 26.51
C GLN A 522 9.98 -3.60 25.15
N LEU A 523 9.17 -4.05 24.17
CA LEU A 523 9.69 -4.29 22.83
C LEU A 523 10.18 -2.99 22.19
N LEU A 524 9.47 -1.87 22.36
CA LEU A 524 9.83 -0.58 21.79
C LEU A 524 11.24 -0.13 22.22
N GLU A 525 11.63 -0.37 23.48
CA GLU A 525 12.96 -0.02 23.98
C GLU A 525 14.10 -0.73 23.22
N LYS A 526 13.85 -1.93 22.72
CA LYS A 526 14.81 -2.71 21.92
C LYS A 526 14.73 -2.37 20.43
N SER A 527 13.53 -2.22 19.92
CA SER A 527 13.25 -2.12 18.48
C SER A 527 13.76 -0.82 17.86
N ILE A 528 14.05 0.23 18.64
CA ILE A 528 14.78 1.40 18.16
C ILE A 528 16.21 1.08 17.69
N ASN A 529 16.76 -0.07 18.05
CA ASN A 529 18.08 -0.55 17.61
C ASN A 529 17.97 -1.67 16.58
N ASP A 530 16.78 -1.98 16.06
CA ASP A 530 16.63 -3.01 15.03
C ASP A 530 17.43 -2.60 13.78
N PRO A 531 18.17 -3.51 13.14
CA PRO A 531 18.88 -3.21 11.90
C PRO A 531 17.96 -2.79 10.74
N TYR A 532 16.67 -3.17 10.79
CA TYR A 532 15.70 -2.79 9.76
C TYR A 532 15.10 -1.40 10.02
N GLU A 533 15.36 -0.44 9.13
CA GLU A 533 14.93 0.96 9.24
C GLU A 533 13.42 1.06 9.51
N PHE A 534 12.62 0.29 8.82
CA PHE A 534 11.17 0.36 8.93
C PHE A 534 10.68 0.03 10.36
N ILE A 535 11.27 -0.95 11.03
CA ILE A 535 10.96 -1.28 12.43
C ILE A 535 11.37 -0.12 13.34
N ARG A 536 12.56 0.48 13.17
CA ARG A 536 12.98 1.64 13.98
C ARG A 536 12.01 2.80 13.81
N ARG A 537 11.60 3.09 12.57
CA ARG A 537 10.63 4.15 12.26
C ARG A 537 9.26 3.90 12.91
N LYS A 538 8.73 2.69 12.82
CA LYS A 538 7.47 2.29 13.46
C LYS A 538 7.58 2.34 15.00
N SER A 539 8.72 2.01 15.58
CA SER A 539 8.96 2.10 17.02
C SER A 539 8.86 3.53 17.54
N VAL A 540 9.51 4.46 16.83
CA VAL A 540 9.41 5.88 17.14
C VAL A 540 7.97 6.38 17.07
N TYR A 541 7.25 5.99 16.00
CA TYR A 541 5.86 6.37 15.83
C TYR A 541 4.98 5.85 16.98
N ALA A 542 5.18 4.59 17.37
CA ALA A 542 4.45 3.97 18.47
C ALA A 542 4.78 4.63 19.83
N MET A 543 6.04 4.93 20.12
CA MET A 543 6.44 5.68 21.33
C MET A 543 5.76 7.05 21.40
N GLY A 544 5.72 7.77 20.28
CA GLY A 544 4.99 9.03 20.17
C GLY A 544 3.49 8.88 20.35
N ALA A 545 2.88 7.82 19.82
CA ALA A 545 1.45 7.54 20.00
C ALA A 545 1.08 7.23 21.45
N ILE A 546 1.93 6.49 22.17
CA ILE A 546 1.77 6.20 23.61
C ILE A 546 1.97 7.49 24.43
N GLY A 547 2.92 8.36 24.06
CA GLY A 547 3.14 9.66 24.67
C GLY A 547 3.63 9.58 26.12
N SER A 548 4.34 8.54 26.51
CA SER A 548 4.91 8.39 27.84
C SER A 548 6.32 9.00 27.94
N ASP A 549 6.55 9.83 28.95
CA ASP A 549 7.87 10.43 29.21
C ASP A 549 8.95 9.38 29.49
N HIS A 550 8.57 8.16 29.85
CA HIS A 550 9.47 7.00 29.94
C HIS A 550 10.30 6.79 28.67
N PHE A 551 9.74 7.13 27.51
CA PHE A 551 10.42 6.96 26.23
C PHE A 551 11.38 8.09 25.85
N ILE A 552 11.45 9.18 26.62
CA ILE A 552 12.34 10.32 26.33
C ILE A 552 13.80 9.89 26.09
N PRO A 553 14.44 9.08 26.96
CA PRO A 553 15.82 8.66 26.72
C PRO A 553 16.04 7.88 25.44
N TYR A 554 15.06 7.05 25.06
CA TYR A 554 15.10 6.24 23.84
C TYR A 554 14.87 7.08 22.58
N LEU A 555 13.94 8.04 22.63
CA LEU A 555 13.67 8.96 21.52
C LEU A 555 14.86 9.88 21.24
N VAL A 556 15.50 10.40 22.29
CA VAL A 556 16.73 11.20 22.14
C VAL A 556 17.86 10.34 21.58
N LYS A 557 18.03 9.11 22.09
CA LYS A 557 19.05 8.19 21.57
C LYS A 557 18.87 7.93 20.09
N ILE A 558 17.66 7.55 19.65
CA ILE A 558 17.43 7.24 18.24
C ILE A 558 17.50 8.50 17.36
N TYR A 559 17.14 9.67 17.86
CA TYR A 559 17.34 10.95 17.18
C TYR A 559 18.82 11.18 16.87
N LEU A 560 19.70 10.98 17.84
CA LEU A 560 21.14 11.12 17.67
C LEU A 560 21.73 9.99 16.80
N ASP A 561 21.42 8.72 17.08
CA ASP A 561 21.96 7.57 16.35
C ASP A 561 21.49 7.51 14.88
N ASN A 562 20.33 8.06 14.58
CA ASN A 562 19.74 8.04 13.23
C ASN A 562 19.71 9.43 12.58
N TYR A 563 20.61 10.32 12.96
CA TYR A 563 20.67 11.68 12.43
C TYR A 563 20.75 11.72 10.88
N LEU A 564 21.47 10.78 10.27
CA LEU A 564 21.58 10.64 8.82
C LEU A 564 20.51 9.70 8.21
N ASP A 565 19.64 9.14 9.05
CA ASP A 565 18.50 8.33 8.61
C ASP A 565 17.23 9.22 8.60
N GLU A 566 17.06 9.95 7.51
CA GLU A 566 16.11 11.05 7.39
C GLU A 566 14.68 10.70 7.80
N ARG A 567 14.20 9.51 7.47
CA ARG A 567 12.82 9.11 7.81
C ARG A 567 12.66 8.81 9.30
N VAL A 568 13.60 8.14 9.92
CA VAL A 568 13.57 7.89 11.36
C VAL A 568 13.73 9.22 12.10
N HIS A 569 14.73 10.03 11.74
CA HIS A 569 14.99 11.34 12.32
C HIS A 569 13.77 12.25 12.21
N PHE A 570 13.17 12.36 11.04
CA PHE A 570 11.95 13.13 10.81
C PHE A 570 10.80 12.69 11.72
N ASN A 571 10.54 11.37 11.84
CA ASN A 571 9.46 10.86 12.67
C ASN A 571 9.70 11.14 14.18
N VAL A 572 10.95 11.11 14.65
CA VAL A 572 11.24 11.50 16.04
C VAL A 572 10.78 12.93 16.32
N THR A 573 10.99 13.84 15.38
CA THR A 573 10.61 15.26 15.59
C THR A 573 9.11 15.44 15.84
N PHE A 574 8.26 14.52 15.34
CA PHE A 574 6.81 14.54 15.59
C PHE A 574 6.42 14.00 16.96
N THR A 575 7.36 13.46 17.72
CA THR A 575 7.07 12.97 19.07
C THR A 575 7.30 14.05 20.14
N PHE A 576 8.02 15.12 19.82
CA PHE A 576 8.48 16.12 20.80
C PHE A 576 7.34 16.84 21.50
N ASP A 577 6.26 17.16 20.78
CA ASP A 577 5.08 17.81 21.33
C ASP A 577 4.16 16.90 22.18
N ARG A 578 4.56 15.63 22.32
CA ARG A 578 3.82 14.62 23.08
C ARG A 578 4.51 14.23 24.39
N MET A 579 5.71 14.75 24.59
CA MET A 579 6.57 14.50 25.75
C MET A 579 6.68 15.74 26.62
N ASP A 580 7.22 15.59 27.82
CA ASP A 580 7.61 16.74 28.65
C ASP A 580 8.77 17.48 27.97
N PHE A 581 8.59 18.79 27.72
CA PHE A 581 9.56 19.58 26.97
C PHE A 581 10.87 19.81 27.74
N ASP A 582 10.79 20.04 29.04
CA ASP A 582 11.97 20.34 29.84
C ASP A 582 12.82 19.07 30.07
N ALA A 583 12.14 17.93 30.25
CA ALA A 583 12.82 16.64 30.36
C ALA A 583 13.47 16.24 29.00
N MET A 584 12.77 16.48 27.87
CA MET A 584 13.30 16.20 26.52
C MET A 584 14.54 17.04 26.24
N GLU A 585 14.51 18.35 26.55
CA GLU A 585 15.64 19.27 26.34
C GLU A 585 16.84 18.91 27.21
N ALA A 586 16.60 18.61 28.48
CA ALA A 586 17.65 18.18 29.42
C ALA A 586 18.32 16.89 28.97
N GLU A 587 17.53 15.91 28.55
CA GLU A 587 18.02 14.60 28.08
C GLU A 587 18.77 14.73 26.75
N MET A 588 18.30 15.56 25.83
CA MET A 588 18.99 15.85 24.57
C MET A 588 20.36 16.45 24.82
N LYS A 589 20.44 17.44 25.71
CA LYS A 589 21.72 18.05 26.08
C LYS A 589 22.67 17.03 26.72
N ARG A 590 22.17 16.24 27.67
CA ARG A 590 22.96 15.21 28.37
C ARG A 590 23.56 14.18 27.40
N GLN A 591 22.73 13.63 26.49
CA GLN A 591 23.21 12.60 25.54
C GLN A 591 24.13 13.21 24.48
N LEU A 592 23.82 14.41 23.96
CA LEU A 592 24.67 15.09 22.97
C LEU A 592 26.07 15.42 23.55
N ASP A 593 26.15 15.91 24.80
CA ASP A 593 27.43 16.20 25.48
C ASP A 593 28.30 14.93 25.59
N GLN A 594 27.68 13.78 25.83
CA GLN A 594 28.34 12.48 25.91
C GLN A 594 28.65 11.84 24.56
N ASN A 595 28.01 12.31 23.50
CA ASN A 595 28.16 11.73 22.16
C ASN A 595 29.54 12.08 21.57
N ILE A 596 30.26 11.05 21.10
CA ILE A 596 31.60 11.20 20.50
C ILE A 596 31.55 11.12 18.95
N SER A 597 30.41 10.80 18.37
CA SER A 597 30.26 10.55 16.93
C SER A 597 30.06 11.85 16.12
N TYR A 598 29.58 12.92 16.75
CA TYR A 598 29.34 14.18 16.06
C TYR A 598 30.55 15.12 16.14
N PRO A 599 31.10 15.52 15.02
CA PRO A 599 32.18 16.51 14.98
C PRO A 599 31.70 17.93 15.33
N ASP A 600 30.41 18.24 15.04
CA ASP A 600 29.78 19.53 15.24
C ASP A 600 28.51 19.37 16.11
N LYS A 601 28.69 19.32 17.41
CA LYS A 601 27.60 19.22 18.40
C LYS A 601 26.75 20.48 18.46
N GLU A 602 27.36 21.62 18.20
CA GLU A 602 26.71 22.95 18.25
C GLU A 602 25.64 23.01 17.16
N LYS A 603 25.97 22.58 15.94
CA LYS A 603 25.03 22.51 14.82
C LYS A 603 23.86 21.56 15.11
N VAL A 604 24.11 20.37 15.63
CA VAL A 604 23.06 19.40 16.01
C VAL A 604 22.13 19.99 17.07
N TRP A 605 22.69 20.71 18.05
CA TRP A 605 21.92 21.40 19.06
C TRP A 605 21.04 22.53 18.49
N GLU A 606 21.59 23.36 17.60
CA GLU A 606 20.86 24.44 16.93
C GLU A 606 19.68 23.89 16.09
N GLU A 607 19.90 22.82 15.33
CA GLU A 607 18.84 22.15 14.54
C GLU A 607 17.74 21.59 15.46
N PHE A 608 18.14 20.93 16.56
CA PHE A 608 17.18 20.46 17.56
C PHE A 608 16.35 21.61 18.13
N GLN A 609 16.99 22.69 18.56
CA GLN A 609 16.32 23.87 19.16
C GLN A 609 15.34 24.51 18.16
N HIS A 610 15.70 24.58 16.88
CA HIS A 610 14.82 25.13 15.85
C HIS A 610 13.54 24.29 15.68
N ILE A 611 13.70 22.96 15.55
CA ILE A 611 12.58 22.02 15.44
C ILE A 611 11.74 22.06 16.72
N PHE A 612 12.39 22.00 17.87
CA PHE A 612 11.76 21.98 19.17
C PHE A 612 10.93 23.22 19.48
N ALA A 613 11.43 24.42 19.13
CA ALA A 613 10.67 25.66 19.22
C ALA A 613 9.40 25.64 18.34
N SER A 614 9.48 25.02 17.16
CA SER A 614 8.31 24.82 16.29
C SER A 614 7.27 23.90 16.97
N ARG A 615 7.70 22.81 17.60
CA ARG A 615 6.81 21.89 18.33
C ARG A 615 6.18 22.52 19.56
N LYS A 616 6.93 23.29 20.32
CA LYS A 616 6.38 24.10 21.45
C LYS A 616 5.25 25.03 20.97
N ARG A 617 5.37 25.64 19.79
CA ARG A 617 4.29 26.47 19.21
C ARG A 617 3.04 25.65 18.85
N ILE A 618 3.20 24.44 18.32
CA ILE A 618 2.09 23.54 18.03
C ILE A 618 1.38 23.13 19.33
N ALA A 619 2.12 22.75 20.35
CA ALA A 619 1.58 22.42 21.66
C ALA A 619 0.79 23.59 22.28
N ALA A 620 1.30 24.82 22.15
CA ALA A 620 0.62 26.03 22.62
C ALA A 620 -0.75 26.26 21.94
N MET A 621 -0.99 25.73 20.72
CA MET A 621 -2.29 25.85 20.05
C MET A 621 -3.40 25.11 20.81
N ALA A 622 -3.09 24.07 21.58
CA ALA A 622 -4.08 23.39 22.43
C ALA A 622 -4.66 24.36 23.49
N ASN A 623 -3.83 25.21 24.08
CA ASN A 623 -4.25 26.25 25.00
C ASN A 623 -5.13 27.28 24.30
N ASP A 624 -4.86 27.57 23.01
CA ASP A 624 -5.67 28.50 22.23
C ASP A 624 -7.10 27.99 22.01
N VAL A 625 -7.31 26.70 21.85
CA VAL A 625 -8.66 26.09 21.70
C VAL A 625 -9.52 26.31 22.93
N THR A 626 -8.93 26.15 24.12
CA THR A 626 -9.65 26.25 25.40
C THR A 626 -9.76 27.70 25.93
N ASN A 627 -8.90 28.61 25.47
CA ASN A 627 -8.88 29.99 25.93
C ASN A 627 -10.10 30.78 25.41
N ARG A 628 -11.08 31.00 26.31
CA ARG A 628 -12.33 31.73 25.98
C ARG A 628 -12.14 33.22 25.71
N GLU A 629 -11.01 33.81 26.05
CA GLU A 629 -10.68 35.21 25.76
C GLU A 629 -10.32 35.42 24.27
N LYS A 630 -9.90 34.34 23.56
CA LYS A 630 -9.62 34.39 22.14
C LYS A 630 -10.89 34.34 21.32
N PRO A 631 -10.92 35.08 20.15
CA PRO A 631 -12.04 35.04 19.22
C PRO A 631 -12.37 33.60 18.80
N LEU A 632 -13.66 33.26 18.69
CA LEU A 632 -14.14 31.92 18.29
C LEU A 632 -13.47 31.45 16.99
N LYS A 633 -13.33 32.32 15.98
CA LYS A 633 -12.67 32.00 14.71
C LYS A 633 -11.23 31.53 14.90
N SER A 634 -10.46 32.16 15.80
CA SER A 634 -9.06 31.78 16.11
C SER A 634 -9.02 30.42 16.82
N ARG A 635 -9.95 30.16 17.73
CA ARG A 635 -10.07 28.89 18.45
C ARG A 635 -10.44 27.75 17.52
N ILE A 636 -11.38 27.95 16.59
CA ILE A 636 -11.74 26.99 15.57
C ILE A 636 -10.54 26.71 14.63
N SER A 637 -9.80 27.76 14.23
CA SER A 637 -8.59 27.60 13.41
C SER A 637 -7.52 26.76 14.12
N ALA A 638 -7.27 27.02 15.42
CA ALA A 638 -6.35 26.22 16.22
C ALA A 638 -6.79 24.76 16.34
N ALA A 639 -8.08 24.50 16.61
CA ALA A 639 -8.63 23.15 16.68
C ALA A 639 -8.48 22.40 15.32
N ARG A 640 -8.74 23.09 14.21
CA ARG A 640 -8.55 22.52 12.87
C ARG A 640 -7.09 22.21 12.55
N MET A 641 -6.15 23.00 13.01
CA MET A 641 -4.72 22.71 12.84
C MET A 641 -4.28 21.52 13.70
N LEU A 642 -4.77 21.41 14.92
CA LEU A 642 -4.44 20.35 15.86
C LEU A 642 -4.97 18.97 15.45
N ARG A 643 -6.02 18.89 14.61
CA ARG A 643 -6.54 17.59 14.17
C ARG A 643 -5.50 16.72 13.47
N ASN A 644 -4.50 17.34 12.81
CA ASN A 644 -3.39 16.61 12.19
C ASN A 644 -2.32 16.20 13.22
N ASN A 645 -2.46 16.66 14.48
CA ASN A 645 -1.60 16.34 15.62
C ASN A 645 -2.46 15.69 16.72
N ASN A 646 -3.17 14.62 16.37
CA ASN A 646 -4.19 13.96 17.19
C ASN A 646 -3.66 13.18 18.41
N TYR A 647 -2.41 13.35 18.78
CA TYR A 647 -1.76 12.68 19.92
C TYR A 647 -1.34 13.68 21.02
N HIS A 648 -2.09 14.73 21.17
CA HIS A 648 -1.78 15.71 22.20
C HIS A 648 -2.15 15.19 23.58
N LYS A 649 -1.23 15.24 24.56
CA LYS A 649 -1.51 14.90 25.96
C LYS A 649 -2.65 15.73 26.55
N GLN A 650 -2.94 16.90 26.00
CA GLN A 650 -3.91 17.87 26.50
C GLN A 650 -5.24 17.86 25.75
N VAL A 651 -5.38 17.05 24.71
CA VAL A 651 -6.59 16.83 23.92
C VAL A 651 -7.03 15.39 24.04
#